data_afefc2b73110a2989dcb9ac8f9fc1b0b
#
_entry.id   afefc2b73110a2989dcb9ac8f9fc1b0b
#
_cell.length_a   1.000
_cell.length_b   1.000
_cell.length_c   1.000
_cell.angle_alpha   90.00
_cell.angle_beta   90.00
_cell.angle_gamma   90.00
#
_symmetry.space_group_name_H-M   'P 1'
#
loop_
_entity.id
_entity.type
_entity.pdbx_description
1 polymer ?
#
loop_
_entity_poly.entity_id
_entity_poly.type
_entity_poly.pdbx_seq_one_letter_code
_entity_poly.pdbx_strand_id
1 'polypeptide(L)'
;MSLNTKVLRNRISIPPFGVYTDTLEENSGAHELNFEIKGNNKGAFDWYSVNYIEAKFPKGFENLVYPRTLDLPVKDSMIIFKKPESTFRVFDISDDLNLKTINITQGSDFQYFSSGNPVRLFVTDKFTKPKIAGIVSFKKRTSKPEYLIITHKSLKESANEWASYRNSKEGGEFRSEVVFIEDLYDQYFFGEKNPLVIKNAVADIMDPVSDRKNLFLIGKAVTFPDVLKSNQELVPSFGYPGSDVLLTAGLFGVDPDMEGVPTGRLNVTNNTEVRNYLKKVKEFEQIKSAEWRKNVLHLSGGENNFEMSLLKNLLIENEKGVKTGPFSGEVEVMSKKQTGEIEEVDISTPINKGVSLVTFVGHGSPTIIDLNIGYSSDLKRNYNNKSKYPFMFFNGCGVGNIFYRYNTLSTDWLITPDKGAIGLFANSFWSYYNSTKEYLDLMYGNFFQNDDSKNATIGEIHQKINKTLSAKKADNYILADMHQVVFQGDPALRIFPVSKPDYLADSLGMFVQTLSSYNAISKSDSFIVGAVLKNYGRFSPSEKVKYLAKITQETGQSISFNQTGSAFAKKDTVFFKVPYSDKIRKIEIKIDPENGIEEYNEANNEVAMNFPGQAEWTEISSKTLYPENFLADVLRPFLEVKIDGKSIENEQLIAKNASLTVILNDDRSLKAPDGLVKVYLKSCETCQYLPLDMNKFVVNRVSDNQMQFLLSDLQLQAGTHWLLVQGADKEGNTVETPFEISFKVTDQSSKGILIVFPNPAESDVTAKIEIVSPENPIGGVVSVFETSGKRLFDLPFSPKVGPNYVFLPVKSLYGAGSYIIKIKVDFKNSASETLESRVVIR
;
A
#
# COMPACT_ATOMS: atom_id res chain seq x y z
N MET A 1 -8.86 -5.21 39.41
CA MET A 1 -7.77 -5.35 40.39
C MET A 1 -8.32 -5.48 41.77
N SER A 2 -7.81 -6.37 42.57
CA SER A 2 -8.21 -6.52 43.97
C SER A 2 -7.00 -6.86 44.82
N LEU A 3 -7.07 -6.47 46.10
CA LEU A 3 -6.01 -6.71 47.09
C LEU A 3 -6.70 -7.26 48.32
N ASN A 4 -6.36 -8.47 48.80
CA ASN A 4 -7.00 -9.14 49.92
C ASN A 4 -8.52 -8.95 49.92
N THR A 5 -9.21 -9.30 48.80
CA THR A 5 -10.64 -9.12 48.59
C THR A 5 -11.13 -7.69 48.39
N LYS A 6 -10.30 -6.67 48.55
CA LYS A 6 -10.64 -5.27 48.29
C LYS A 6 -10.50 -4.97 46.80
N VAL A 7 -11.54 -4.46 46.17
CA VAL A 7 -11.50 -4.05 44.74
C VAL A 7 -10.91 -2.64 44.68
N LEU A 8 -9.69 -2.51 44.14
CA LEU A 8 -8.99 -1.24 43.98
C LEU A 8 -9.38 -0.50 42.71
N ARG A 9 -9.61 -1.24 41.65
CA ARG A 9 -10.13 -0.73 40.36
C ARG A 9 -11.13 -1.72 39.77
N ASN A 10 -12.19 -1.20 39.19
CA ASN A 10 -13.24 -2.01 38.58
C ASN A 10 -13.63 -1.44 37.22
N ARG A 11 -13.75 -2.30 36.20
CA ARG A 11 -14.22 -1.98 34.86
C ARG A 11 -13.45 -0.82 34.20
N ILE A 12 -12.16 -1.00 33.98
CA ILE A 12 -11.35 -0.12 33.15
C ILE A 12 -11.60 -0.53 31.70
N SER A 13 -12.07 0.41 30.88
CA SER A 13 -12.19 0.22 29.44
C SER A 13 -10.95 0.77 28.77
N ILE A 14 -10.28 -0.08 27.97
CA ILE A 14 -9.13 0.30 27.17
C ILE A 14 -9.62 0.40 25.72
N PRO A 15 -9.46 1.55 25.04
CA PRO A 15 -9.87 1.66 23.64
C PRO A 15 -9.05 0.70 22.75
N PRO A 16 -9.55 0.35 21.55
CA PRO A 16 -8.80 -0.44 20.60
C PRO A 16 -7.42 0.20 20.35
N PHE A 17 -6.37 -0.63 20.36
CA PHE A 17 -4.97 -0.21 20.25
C PHE A 17 -4.49 0.75 21.35
N GLY A 18 -5.26 0.90 22.41
CA GLY A 18 -4.91 1.76 23.53
C GLY A 18 -3.90 1.12 24.48
N VAL A 19 -2.99 1.93 25.02
CA VAL A 19 -2.14 1.54 26.15
C VAL A 19 -2.74 2.15 27.41
N TYR A 20 -2.87 1.33 28.43
CA TYR A 20 -3.33 1.79 29.75
C TYR A 20 -2.22 1.65 30.78
N THR A 21 -1.92 2.75 31.48
CA THR A 21 -0.99 2.77 32.61
C THR A 21 -1.73 3.34 33.82
N ASP A 22 -1.66 2.66 34.94
CA ASP A 22 -2.22 3.16 36.21
C ASP A 22 -1.22 2.93 37.34
N THR A 23 -1.26 3.81 38.31
CA THR A 23 -0.48 3.71 39.54
C THR A 23 -1.44 3.60 40.72
N LEU A 24 -1.29 2.56 41.52
CA LEU A 24 -2.12 2.32 42.70
C LEU A 24 -1.25 2.52 43.95
N GLU A 25 -1.69 3.37 44.84
CA GLU A 25 -1.10 3.52 46.19
C GLU A 25 -2.00 2.75 47.17
N GLU A 26 -1.43 1.81 47.91
CA GLU A 26 -2.16 1.03 48.93
C GLU A 26 -1.30 0.89 50.17
N ASN A 27 -1.84 1.34 51.29
CA ASN A 27 -1.16 1.37 52.62
C ASN A 27 -1.67 0.23 53.55
N SER A 28 -2.42 -0.72 53.07
CA SER A 28 -3.12 -1.72 53.91
C SER A 28 -2.29 -2.92 54.35
N GLY A 29 -0.99 -2.97 53.99
CA GLY A 29 -0.11 -4.09 54.39
C GLY A 29 -0.49 -5.41 53.69
N ALA A 30 -1.06 -5.34 52.50
CA ALA A 30 -1.54 -6.48 51.74
C ALA A 30 -0.38 -7.38 51.25
N HIS A 31 -0.64 -8.67 51.21
CA HIS A 31 0.33 -9.69 50.85
C HIS A 31 0.14 -10.23 49.42
N GLU A 32 -1.00 -9.98 48.78
CA GLU A 32 -1.34 -10.50 47.48
C GLU A 32 -2.14 -9.47 46.65
N LEU A 33 -1.74 -9.29 45.38
CA LEU A 33 -2.41 -8.44 44.39
C LEU A 33 -2.91 -9.31 43.25
N ASN A 34 -4.22 -9.38 43.10
CA ASN A 34 -4.86 -10.17 42.06
C ASN A 34 -5.33 -9.29 40.91
N PHE A 35 -4.90 -9.62 39.69
CA PHE A 35 -5.36 -9.04 38.47
C PHE A 35 -6.31 -9.98 37.75
N GLU A 36 -7.53 -9.56 37.54
CA GLU A 36 -8.51 -10.33 36.80
C GLU A 36 -8.88 -9.55 35.54
N ILE A 37 -8.64 -10.13 34.36
CA ILE A 37 -9.04 -9.59 33.08
C ILE A 37 -10.23 -10.41 32.61
N LYS A 38 -11.36 -9.75 32.39
CA LYS A 38 -12.59 -10.38 31.89
C LYS A 38 -12.92 -9.79 30.53
N GLY A 39 -12.95 -10.61 29.49
CA GLY A 39 -13.55 -10.28 28.21
C GLY A 39 -15.06 -10.07 28.37
N ASN A 40 -15.59 -9.09 27.68
CA ASN A 40 -17.02 -8.76 27.71
C ASN A 40 -17.83 -9.46 26.63
N ASN A 41 -17.20 -10.17 25.71
CA ASN A 41 -17.86 -10.72 24.52
C ASN A 41 -17.98 -12.23 24.51
N LYS A 42 -19.21 -12.70 24.35
CA LYS A 42 -19.50 -14.09 24.03
C LYS A 42 -19.35 -14.26 22.51
N GLY A 43 -18.17 -14.68 22.06
CA GLY A 43 -17.92 -15.05 20.67
C GLY A 43 -16.92 -14.20 19.90
N ALA A 44 -16.35 -13.14 20.49
CA ALA A 44 -15.21 -12.39 19.94
C ALA A 44 -13.94 -12.64 20.77
N PHE A 45 -12.79 -12.47 20.15
CA PHE A 45 -11.50 -12.61 20.81
C PHE A 45 -11.06 -11.24 21.36
N ASP A 46 -10.92 -11.17 22.69
CA ASP A 46 -10.30 -10.03 23.36
C ASP A 46 -8.79 -10.32 23.51
N TRP A 47 -7.95 -9.49 22.94
CA TRP A 47 -6.51 -9.61 23.03
C TRP A 47 -5.95 -8.59 24.01
N TYR A 48 -5.37 -9.09 25.11
CA TYR A 48 -4.69 -8.24 26.10
C TYR A 48 -3.24 -8.67 26.22
N SER A 49 -2.35 -7.70 26.31
CA SER A 49 -0.95 -7.90 26.65
C SER A 49 -0.64 -7.14 27.93
N VAL A 50 -0.16 -7.84 28.94
CA VAL A 50 0.42 -7.21 30.13
C VAL A 50 1.92 -7.08 29.89
N ASN A 51 2.41 -5.86 29.66
CA ASN A 51 3.81 -5.62 29.35
C ASN A 51 4.68 -5.79 30.59
N TYR A 52 4.30 -5.15 31.68
CA TYR A 52 4.96 -5.31 32.97
C TYR A 52 4.05 -4.91 34.13
N ILE A 53 4.33 -5.44 35.28
CA ILE A 53 3.76 -5.02 36.58
C ILE A 53 4.92 -4.65 37.47
N GLU A 54 4.99 -3.40 37.91
CA GLU A 54 5.97 -2.92 38.86
C GLU A 54 5.29 -2.69 40.19
N ALA A 55 5.84 -3.25 41.26
CA ALA A 55 5.39 -3.00 42.63
C ALA A 55 6.52 -2.34 43.43
N LYS A 56 6.28 -1.14 43.88
CA LYS A 56 7.19 -0.41 44.85
C LYS A 56 6.55 -0.44 46.23
N PHE A 57 7.23 -1.01 47.16
CA PHE A 57 6.75 -1.07 48.53
C PHE A 57 7.87 -0.80 49.55
N PRO A 58 7.59 -0.02 50.58
CA PRO A 58 8.54 0.13 51.67
C PRO A 58 8.72 -1.18 52.40
N LYS A 59 9.97 -1.58 52.62
CA LYS A 59 10.31 -2.77 53.40
C LYS A 59 11.39 -2.45 54.37
N GLY A 60 11.22 -2.84 55.63
CA GLY A 60 12.26 -2.81 56.59
C GLY A 60 13.45 -3.67 56.19
N PHE A 61 14.65 -3.22 56.50
CA PHE A 61 15.91 -3.93 56.19
C PHE A 61 16.16 -5.13 57.08
N GLU A 62 15.29 -5.41 58.05
CA GLU A 62 15.29 -6.60 58.85
C GLU A 62 14.81 -7.80 58.05
N ASN A 63 15.60 -8.89 57.99
CA ASN A 63 15.29 -10.13 57.24
C ASN A 63 15.27 -10.00 55.69
N LEU A 64 16.27 -9.33 55.11
CA LEU A 64 16.43 -9.33 53.65
C LEU A 64 16.81 -10.72 53.13
N VAL A 65 16.07 -11.18 52.15
CA VAL A 65 16.44 -12.37 51.37
C VAL A 65 17.25 -11.89 50.14
N TYR A 66 18.39 -12.45 49.90
CA TYR A 66 19.31 -12.13 48.80
C TYR A 66 19.17 -13.16 47.65
N PRO A 67 19.42 -12.77 46.35
CA PRO A 67 19.86 -11.43 45.91
C PRO A 67 18.69 -10.41 45.88
N ARG A 68 19.03 -9.12 46.00
CA ARG A 68 18.05 -8.04 46.02
C ARG A 68 18.59 -6.70 45.54
N THR A 69 17.75 -5.98 44.82
CA THR A 69 17.97 -4.57 44.47
C THR A 69 17.27 -3.67 45.52
N LEU A 70 17.93 -2.61 45.93
CA LEU A 70 17.45 -1.60 46.88
C LEU A 70 17.54 -0.22 46.21
N ASP A 71 16.40 0.41 46.00
CA ASP A 71 16.33 1.78 45.50
C ASP A 71 16.28 2.74 46.70
N LEU A 72 17.25 3.61 46.79
CA LEU A 72 17.37 4.59 47.87
C LEU A 72 16.91 5.95 47.39
N PRO A 73 16.00 6.64 48.10
CA PRO A 73 15.47 7.93 47.68
C PRO A 73 16.53 9.05 47.82
N VAL A 74 16.24 10.19 47.15
CA VAL A 74 17.07 11.42 47.06
C VAL A 74 17.22 12.16 48.39
N LYS A 75 17.24 11.50 49.52
CA LYS A 75 17.48 12.14 50.80
C LYS A 75 18.73 11.53 51.42
N ASP A 76 19.52 12.37 52.07
CA ASP A 76 20.60 11.90 52.92
C ASP A 76 20.09 10.79 53.84
N SER A 77 20.31 9.55 53.40
CA SER A 77 19.80 8.37 54.10
C SER A 77 20.96 7.48 54.47
N MET A 78 21.03 7.12 55.73
CA MET A 78 21.96 6.13 56.22
C MET A 78 21.26 4.79 56.34
N ILE A 79 21.79 3.79 55.65
CA ILE A 79 21.30 2.42 55.73
C ILE A 79 22.29 1.61 56.53
N ILE A 80 21.78 0.90 57.55
CA ILE A 80 22.59 0.02 58.39
C ILE A 80 22.19 -1.42 57.99
N PHE A 81 23.11 -2.14 57.35
CA PHE A 81 23.02 -3.57 57.18
C PHE A 81 23.56 -4.21 58.43
N LYS A 82 22.70 -4.82 59.25
CA LYS A 82 23.13 -5.57 60.44
C LYS A 82 23.99 -6.76 60.01
N LYS A 83 24.98 -7.09 60.82
CA LYS A 83 25.95 -8.17 60.66
C LYS A 83 25.29 -9.39 59.99
N PRO A 84 25.61 -9.67 58.72
CA PRO A 84 25.04 -10.83 58.04
C PRO A 84 25.66 -12.12 58.53
N GLU A 85 24.84 -13.14 58.64
CA GLU A 85 25.30 -14.51 58.95
C GLU A 85 26.07 -15.13 57.80
N SER A 86 25.89 -14.64 56.57
CA SER A 86 26.56 -15.11 55.34
C SER A 86 27.42 -14.00 54.72
N THR A 87 28.45 -14.37 53.97
CA THR A 87 29.23 -13.46 53.14
C THR A 87 28.37 -12.92 51.98
N PHE A 88 28.16 -11.60 51.92
CA PHE A 88 27.50 -10.94 50.83
C PHE A 88 28.37 -9.85 50.24
N ARG A 89 28.04 -9.40 49.02
CA ARG A 89 28.63 -8.22 48.36
C ARG A 89 27.55 -7.22 48.03
N VAL A 90 27.95 -5.95 48.02
CA VAL A 90 27.11 -4.83 47.65
C VAL A 90 27.72 -4.15 46.43
N PHE A 91 26.89 -3.91 45.45
CA PHE A 91 27.25 -3.18 44.24
C PHE A 91 26.35 -1.96 44.10
N ASP A 92 26.93 -0.81 43.79
CA ASP A 92 26.19 0.33 43.28
C ASP A 92 25.96 0.12 41.77
N ILE A 93 24.69 -0.03 41.41
CA ILE A 93 24.20 -0.24 40.06
C ILE A 93 23.38 0.96 39.56
N SER A 94 23.63 2.16 40.11
CA SER A 94 22.98 3.42 39.73
C SER A 94 23.32 3.81 38.29
N ASP A 95 24.50 3.43 37.81
CA ASP A 95 24.95 3.50 36.42
C ASP A 95 25.15 2.08 35.88
N ASP A 96 24.26 1.63 35.02
CA ASP A 96 24.28 0.28 34.50
C ASP A 96 25.55 -0.05 33.67
N LEU A 97 26.24 0.98 33.18
CA LEU A 97 27.48 0.84 32.42
C LEU A 97 28.74 0.92 33.27
N ASN A 98 28.62 1.38 34.54
CA ASN A 98 29.76 1.64 35.41
C ASN A 98 29.49 1.15 36.85
N LEU A 99 29.36 -0.17 36.98
CA LEU A 99 29.07 -0.83 38.24
C LEU A 99 30.22 -0.63 39.24
N LYS A 100 29.93 -0.22 40.49
CA LYS A 100 30.92 -0.01 41.54
C LYS A 100 30.74 -1.03 42.65
N THR A 101 31.82 -1.71 43.05
CA THR A 101 31.81 -2.55 44.23
C THR A 101 31.93 -1.70 45.46
N ILE A 102 31.03 -1.86 46.42
CA ILE A 102 31.09 -1.20 47.73
C ILE A 102 31.82 -2.15 48.69
N ASN A 103 32.93 -1.66 49.23
CA ASN A 103 33.71 -2.43 50.21
C ASN A 103 32.97 -2.49 51.54
N ILE A 104 32.72 -3.71 52.00
CA ILE A 104 32.12 -3.97 53.30
C ILE A 104 33.06 -4.76 54.19
N THR A 105 33.10 -4.43 55.48
CA THR A 105 33.88 -5.19 56.46
C THR A 105 33.05 -6.34 56.98
N GLN A 106 33.51 -7.58 56.77
CA GLN A 106 32.80 -8.77 57.22
C GLN A 106 32.80 -8.84 58.76
N GLY A 107 31.63 -9.25 59.31
CA GLY A 107 31.51 -9.48 60.74
C GLY A 107 31.14 -8.26 61.57
N SER A 108 30.91 -7.09 60.96
CA SER A 108 30.43 -5.86 61.58
C SER A 108 29.22 -5.31 60.81
N ASP A 109 28.42 -4.46 61.50
CA ASP A 109 27.38 -3.73 60.85
C ASP A 109 27.95 -2.80 59.76
N PHE A 110 27.41 -2.88 58.54
CA PHE A 110 27.83 -2.04 57.44
C PHE A 110 26.89 -0.86 57.30
N GLN A 111 27.45 0.35 57.29
CA GLN A 111 26.70 1.58 57.09
C GLN A 111 26.97 2.12 55.69
N TYR A 112 25.92 2.38 54.96
CA TYR A 112 25.95 3.03 53.65
C TYR A 112 25.26 4.39 53.77
N PHE A 113 25.95 5.44 53.34
CA PHE A 113 25.44 6.79 53.34
C PHE A 113 25.21 7.28 51.93
N SER A 114 23.97 7.58 51.57
CA SER A 114 23.59 8.14 50.26
C SER A 114 23.60 9.66 50.38
N SER A 115 24.46 10.36 49.63
CA SER A 115 24.54 11.81 49.57
C SER A 115 23.85 12.36 48.32
N GLY A 116 22.68 12.93 48.50
CA GLY A 116 22.07 13.86 47.54
C GLY A 116 21.54 13.32 46.20
N ASN A 117 21.89 12.10 45.74
CA ASN A 117 21.40 11.47 44.50
C ASN A 117 20.69 10.15 44.79
N PRO A 118 19.70 9.76 43.98
CA PRO A 118 19.09 8.43 44.06
C PRO A 118 20.15 7.37 43.78
N VAL A 119 20.25 6.37 44.66
CA VAL A 119 21.23 5.27 44.54
C VAL A 119 20.47 3.95 44.43
N ARG A 120 20.90 3.10 43.50
CA ARG A 120 20.42 1.74 43.36
C ARG A 120 21.52 0.77 43.76
N LEU A 121 21.28 0.02 44.85
CA LEU A 121 22.21 -1.00 45.33
C LEU A 121 21.73 -2.39 44.98
N PHE A 122 22.64 -3.26 44.52
CA PHE A 122 22.42 -4.67 44.40
C PHE A 122 23.19 -5.42 45.48
N VAL A 123 22.47 -6.16 46.31
CA VAL A 123 23.05 -6.95 47.42
C VAL A 123 22.86 -8.43 47.09
N THR A 124 23.93 -9.23 47.14
CA THR A 124 23.88 -10.66 46.86
C THR A 124 24.89 -11.46 47.72
N ASP A 125 24.43 -12.63 48.14
CA ASP A 125 25.24 -13.70 48.75
C ASP A 125 25.49 -14.86 47.78
N LYS A 126 24.87 -14.77 46.57
CA LYS A 126 24.96 -15.80 45.53
C LYS A 126 25.95 -15.36 44.46
N PHE A 127 26.95 -16.19 44.23
CA PHE A 127 27.97 -15.93 43.21
C PHE A 127 28.05 -17.12 42.28
N THR A 128 27.92 -16.85 41.02
CA THR A 128 28.11 -17.87 39.96
C THR A 128 29.39 -17.51 39.21
N LYS A 129 30.29 -18.45 39.09
CA LYS A 129 31.43 -18.29 38.14
C LYS A 129 30.88 -18.32 36.73
N PRO A 130 31.00 -17.25 35.95
CA PRO A 130 30.60 -17.30 34.55
C PRO A 130 31.48 -18.34 33.82
N LYS A 131 30.85 -19.13 32.98
CA LYS A 131 31.57 -19.98 32.05
C LYS A 131 31.98 -19.12 30.87
N ILE A 132 33.26 -18.78 30.83
CA ILE A 132 33.80 -18.00 29.69
C ILE A 132 33.90 -18.98 28.52
N ALA A 133 33.05 -18.77 27.50
CA ALA A 133 33.07 -19.55 26.27
C ALA A 133 34.02 -18.98 25.19
N GLY A 134 34.30 -17.68 25.24
CA GLY A 134 35.21 -16.98 24.32
C GLY A 134 35.15 -15.46 24.56
N ILE A 135 36.07 -14.77 23.89
CA ILE A 135 36.11 -13.32 23.82
C ILE A 135 35.63 -12.90 22.43
N VAL A 136 34.59 -12.07 22.38
CA VAL A 136 34.08 -11.45 21.13
C VAL A 136 34.71 -10.08 20.99
N SER A 137 35.37 -9.83 19.86
CA SER A 137 35.92 -8.51 19.53
C SER A 137 35.03 -7.85 18.49
N PHE A 138 34.48 -6.69 18.83
CA PHE A 138 33.73 -5.89 17.87
C PHE A 138 34.68 -5.05 17.02
N LYS A 139 34.60 -5.21 15.68
CA LYS A 139 35.38 -4.38 14.76
C LYS A 139 34.84 -2.95 14.78
N LYS A 140 35.73 -1.97 14.97
CA LYS A 140 35.37 -0.57 14.74
C LYS A 140 35.06 -0.41 13.25
N ARG A 141 33.81 -0.07 12.95
CA ARG A 141 33.36 0.17 11.57
C ARG A 141 33.83 1.53 11.09
N THR A 142 34.45 1.56 9.93
CA THR A 142 34.92 2.80 9.27
C THR A 142 34.03 3.16 8.09
N SER A 143 33.29 2.21 7.52
CA SER A 143 32.30 2.42 6.47
C SER A 143 30.97 2.85 7.07
N LYS A 144 30.28 3.72 6.36
CA LYS A 144 28.90 4.13 6.64
C LYS A 144 28.04 3.63 5.46
N PRO A 145 27.41 2.44 5.56
CA PRO A 145 26.62 1.88 4.49
C PRO A 145 25.34 2.67 4.25
N GLU A 146 24.88 2.63 3.00
CA GLU A 146 23.57 3.12 2.56
C GLU A 146 22.55 1.99 2.55
N TYR A 147 23.01 0.77 2.28
CA TYR A 147 22.19 -0.43 2.22
C TYR A 147 22.65 -1.43 3.28
N LEU A 148 21.90 -1.52 4.36
CA LEU A 148 22.22 -2.40 5.49
C LEU A 148 21.41 -3.69 5.39
N ILE A 149 22.08 -4.84 5.39
CA ILE A 149 21.46 -6.15 5.47
C ILE A 149 21.66 -6.70 6.89
N ILE A 150 20.55 -6.96 7.59
CA ILE A 150 20.59 -7.66 8.87
C ILE A 150 20.05 -9.07 8.65
N THR A 151 20.85 -10.07 9.03
CA THR A 151 20.51 -11.48 8.82
C THR A 151 21.06 -12.36 9.94
N HIS A 152 20.69 -13.63 9.93
CA HIS A 152 21.23 -14.67 10.80
C HIS A 152 22.48 -15.32 10.17
N LYS A 153 23.44 -15.78 10.96
CA LYS A 153 24.70 -16.40 10.46
C LYS A 153 24.47 -17.61 9.54
N SER A 154 23.35 -18.34 9.71
CA SER A 154 22.98 -19.45 8.82
C SER A 154 22.70 -19.02 7.37
N LEU A 155 22.41 -17.73 7.12
CA LEU A 155 22.12 -17.16 5.81
C LEU A 155 23.29 -16.33 5.26
N LYS A 156 24.48 -16.41 5.89
CA LYS A 156 25.64 -15.59 5.57
C LYS A 156 26.02 -15.60 4.09
N GLU A 157 26.02 -16.77 3.47
CA GLU A 157 26.47 -16.91 2.07
C GLU A 157 25.56 -16.10 1.12
N SER A 158 24.27 -16.37 1.17
CA SER A 158 23.30 -15.72 0.30
C SER A 158 23.11 -14.23 0.59
N ALA A 159 23.26 -13.81 1.86
CA ALA A 159 23.25 -12.40 2.21
C ALA A 159 24.47 -11.65 1.63
N ASN A 160 25.65 -12.27 1.59
CA ASN A 160 26.82 -11.69 0.95
C ASN A 160 26.68 -11.63 -0.59
N GLU A 161 26.04 -12.64 -1.20
CA GLU A 161 25.69 -12.61 -2.63
C GLU A 161 24.73 -11.44 -2.93
N TRP A 162 23.76 -11.19 -2.00
CA TRP A 162 22.86 -10.05 -2.10
C TRP A 162 23.59 -8.71 -2.04
N ALA A 163 24.44 -8.51 -1.03
CA ALA A 163 25.26 -7.31 -0.88
C ALA A 163 26.15 -7.06 -2.11
N SER A 164 26.77 -8.12 -2.64
CA SER A 164 27.57 -8.04 -3.86
C SER A 164 26.75 -7.56 -5.06
N TYR A 165 25.51 -8.05 -5.19
CA TYR A 165 24.60 -7.57 -6.24
C TYR A 165 24.26 -6.09 -6.04
N ARG A 166 23.85 -5.66 -4.84
CA ARG A 166 23.50 -4.25 -4.58
C ARG A 166 24.68 -3.29 -4.72
N ASN A 167 25.93 -3.78 -4.56
CA ASN A 167 27.15 -3.01 -4.83
C ASN A 167 27.47 -2.91 -6.33
N SER A 168 26.92 -3.79 -7.17
CA SER A 168 27.14 -3.75 -8.62
C SER A 168 26.37 -2.63 -9.30
N LYS A 169 26.74 -2.29 -10.53
CA LYS A 169 26.05 -1.30 -11.36
C LYS A 169 24.60 -1.70 -11.62
N GLU A 170 24.36 -2.96 -11.92
CA GLU A 170 23.03 -3.52 -12.17
C GLU A 170 22.17 -3.49 -10.93
N GLY A 171 22.78 -3.64 -9.73
CA GLY A 171 22.11 -3.60 -8.43
C GLY A 171 21.96 -2.21 -7.82
N GLY A 172 22.44 -1.15 -8.50
CA GLY A 172 22.23 0.25 -8.10
C GLY A 172 23.42 0.92 -7.40
N GLU A 173 24.62 0.31 -7.38
CA GLU A 173 25.88 0.87 -6.85
C GLU A 173 25.74 1.37 -5.39
N PHE A 174 25.06 0.59 -4.53
CA PHE A 174 24.95 0.91 -3.12
C PHE A 174 26.23 0.57 -2.36
N ARG A 175 26.53 1.31 -1.30
CA ARG A 175 27.47 0.89 -0.27
C ARG A 175 26.78 -0.07 0.69
N SER A 176 26.81 -1.37 0.39
CA SER A 176 26.09 -2.37 1.16
C SER A 176 26.98 -3.02 2.23
N GLU A 177 26.40 -3.30 3.41
CA GLU A 177 27.06 -4.07 4.48
C GLU A 177 26.11 -5.15 5.02
N VAL A 178 26.66 -6.33 5.31
CA VAL A 178 25.94 -7.44 5.96
C VAL A 178 26.35 -7.52 7.43
N VAL A 179 25.36 -7.55 8.30
CA VAL A 179 25.52 -7.66 9.75
C VAL A 179 24.69 -8.82 10.28
N PHE A 180 25.26 -9.59 11.22
CA PHE A 180 24.57 -10.73 11.79
C PHE A 180 23.87 -10.36 13.08
N ILE A 181 22.61 -10.79 13.22
CA ILE A 181 21.76 -10.46 14.38
C ILE A 181 22.38 -10.97 15.69
N GLU A 182 23.09 -12.10 15.68
CA GLU A 182 23.76 -12.64 16.86
C GLU A 182 24.88 -11.70 17.34
N ASP A 183 25.62 -11.07 16.40
CA ASP A 183 26.67 -10.11 16.76
C ASP A 183 26.04 -8.81 17.30
N LEU A 184 24.84 -8.46 16.85
CA LEU A 184 24.10 -7.30 17.38
C LEU A 184 23.57 -7.57 18.79
N TYR A 185 23.09 -8.78 19.09
CA TYR A 185 22.72 -9.16 20.46
C TYR A 185 23.91 -9.00 21.41
N ASP A 186 25.08 -9.50 21.01
CA ASP A 186 26.30 -9.37 21.81
C ASP A 186 26.72 -7.91 22.00
N GLN A 187 26.69 -7.10 20.93
CA GLN A 187 27.20 -5.73 20.95
C GLN A 187 26.28 -4.75 21.66
N TYR A 188 24.94 -4.85 21.45
CA TYR A 188 23.99 -3.83 21.91
C TYR A 188 23.13 -4.28 23.08
N PHE A 189 23.10 -5.60 23.40
CA PHE A 189 22.20 -6.11 24.43
C PHE A 189 22.80 -7.28 25.25
N PHE A 190 24.15 -7.29 25.39
CA PHE A 190 24.88 -8.23 26.25
C PHE A 190 24.60 -9.71 25.96
N GLY A 191 24.29 -10.07 24.70
CA GLY A 191 23.97 -11.42 24.28
C GLY A 191 22.50 -11.82 24.43
N GLU A 192 21.65 -10.97 24.99
CA GLU A 192 20.21 -11.24 25.10
C GLU A 192 19.46 -10.90 23.81
N LYS A 193 18.53 -11.74 23.43
CA LYS A 193 17.67 -11.50 22.26
C LYS A 193 16.70 -10.38 22.53
N ASN A 194 16.84 -9.27 21.79
CA ASN A 194 15.96 -8.11 21.88
C ASN A 194 15.86 -7.43 20.51
N PRO A 195 14.66 -7.16 19.99
CA PRO A 195 14.47 -6.48 18.70
C PRO A 195 15.09 -5.09 18.62
N LEU A 196 15.22 -4.39 19.76
CA LEU A 196 15.81 -3.04 19.82
C LEU A 196 17.28 -3.00 19.38
N VAL A 197 17.99 -4.13 19.34
CA VAL A 197 19.35 -4.17 18.80
C VAL A 197 19.39 -3.75 17.34
N ILE A 198 18.31 -4.00 16.57
CA ILE A 198 18.21 -3.55 15.17
C ILE A 198 18.17 -2.03 15.12
N LYS A 199 17.36 -1.38 15.95
CA LYS A 199 17.26 0.07 16.02
C LYS A 199 18.60 0.70 16.38
N ASN A 200 19.26 0.17 17.41
CA ASN A 200 20.56 0.66 17.86
C ASN A 200 21.64 0.50 16.78
N ALA A 201 21.65 -0.66 16.11
CA ALA A 201 22.57 -0.94 15.02
C ALA A 201 22.35 -0.02 13.80
N VAL A 202 21.11 0.21 13.39
CA VAL A 202 20.78 1.13 12.28
C VAL A 202 21.25 2.54 12.61
N ALA A 203 21.01 3.03 13.84
CA ALA A 203 21.42 4.36 14.28
C ALA A 203 22.95 4.54 14.30
N ASP A 204 23.69 3.50 14.71
CA ASP A 204 25.16 3.54 14.83
C ASP A 204 25.88 3.29 13.49
N ILE A 205 25.37 2.35 12.67
CA ILE A 205 26.07 1.81 11.51
C ILE A 205 25.80 2.62 10.26
N MET A 206 24.53 2.98 9.99
CA MET A 206 24.14 3.59 8.71
C MET A 206 24.65 5.03 8.56
N ASP A 207 24.77 5.47 7.32
CA ASP A 207 25.12 6.85 6.98
C ASP A 207 23.95 7.78 7.33
N PRO A 208 24.07 8.66 8.35
CA PRO A 208 22.95 9.49 8.78
C PRO A 208 22.56 10.56 7.73
N VAL A 209 23.49 10.95 6.85
CA VAL A 209 23.30 12.03 5.88
C VAL A 209 22.92 11.53 4.47
N SER A 210 23.08 10.23 4.17
CA SER A 210 22.67 9.69 2.90
C SER A 210 21.15 9.74 2.72
N ASP A 211 20.69 10.11 1.54
CA ASP A 211 19.30 10.04 1.10
C ASP A 211 18.90 8.67 0.52
N ARG A 212 19.88 7.76 0.32
CA ARG A 212 19.71 6.43 -0.27
C ARG A 212 19.67 5.31 0.77
N LYS A 213 19.29 5.60 2.02
CA LYS A 213 19.23 4.59 3.09
C LYS A 213 18.21 3.50 2.79
N ASN A 214 18.62 2.22 3.02
CA ASN A 214 17.76 1.06 2.92
C ASN A 214 18.14 0.03 4.00
N LEU A 215 17.16 -0.53 4.68
CA LEU A 215 17.32 -1.66 5.60
C LEU A 215 16.64 -2.89 5.02
N PHE A 216 17.40 -3.96 4.82
CA PHE A 216 16.87 -5.21 4.34
C PHE A 216 17.05 -6.32 5.39
N LEU A 217 15.94 -6.84 5.90
CA LEU A 217 15.88 -7.88 6.91
C LEU A 217 15.76 -9.24 6.19
N ILE A 218 16.81 -10.04 6.19
CA ILE A 218 16.81 -11.38 5.57
C ILE A 218 16.74 -12.43 6.68
N GLY A 219 15.56 -13.02 6.87
CA GLY A 219 15.31 -14.05 7.85
C GLY A 219 13.91 -14.02 8.43
N LYS A 220 13.43 -15.20 8.80
CA LYS A 220 12.12 -15.39 9.39
C LYS A 220 12.04 -14.70 10.75
N ALA A 221 10.94 -14.00 10.99
CA ALA A 221 10.55 -13.51 12.29
C ALA A 221 9.35 -14.32 12.81
N VAL A 222 9.28 -14.46 14.14
CA VAL A 222 8.18 -15.09 14.84
C VAL A 222 7.75 -14.20 16.00
N THR A 223 6.47 -13.84 16.08
CA THR A 223 5.97 -12.98 17.16
C THR A 223 5.53 -13.77 18.38
N PHE A 224 5.40 -13.05 19.51
CA PHE A 224 4.78 -13.61 20.72
C PHE A 224 3.33 -14.06 20.46
N PRO A 225 2.83 -15.19 21.02
CA PRO A 225 3.58 -16.06 21.95
C PRO A 225 4.36 -17.20 21.26
N ASP A 226 4.31 -17.31 19.95
CA ASP A 226 4.91 -18.44 19.20
C ASP A 226 6.44 -18.44 19.28
N VAL A 227 7.08 -17.30 19.43
CA VAL A 227 8.54 -17.19 19.61
C VAL A 227 9.05 -17.97 20.83
N LEU A 228 8.22 -18.09 21.88
CA LEU A 228 8.54 -18.87 23.08
C LEU A 228 8.54 -20.40 22.86
N LYS A 229 7.91 -20.85 21.77
CA LYS A 229 7.68 -22.26 21.44
C LYS A 229 8.42 -22.71 20.17
N SER A 230 9.08 -21.80 19.48
CA SER A 230 9.68 -22.04 18.17
C SER A 230 11.13 -21.56 18.14
N ASN A 231 12.00 -22.41 17.57
CA ASN A 231 13.40 -22.07 17.26
C ASN A 231 13.57 -21.53 15.83
N GLN A 232 12.47 -21.11 15.17
CA GLN A 232 12.48 -20.70 13.77
C GLN A 232 12.81 -19.23 13.59
N GLU A 233 12.85 -18.43 14.64
CA GLU A 233 13.20 -17.02 14.54
C GLU A 233 14.67 -16.84 14.16
N LEU A 234 14.89 -16.16 13.05
CA LEU A 234 16.24 -15.80 12.55
C LEU A 234 16.53 -14.32 12.72
N VAL A 235 15.58 -13.44 12.37
CA VAL A 235 15.69 -11.99 12.54
C VAL A 235 14.39 -11.47 13.16
N PRO A 236 14.42 -10.95 14.39
CA PRO A 236 13.19 -10.58 15.11
C PRO A 236 12.41 -9.44 14.43
N SER A 237 11.13 -9.35 14.74
CA SER A 237 10.28 -8.20 14.51
C SER A 237 9.90 -7.55 15.84
N PHE A 238 9.22 -6.41 15.81
CA PHE A 238 8.83 -5.68 17.00
C PHE A 238 7.33 -5.79 17.28
N GLY A 239 6.97 -6.00 18.53
CA GLY A 239 5.60 -5.90 19.01
C GLY A 239 4.69 -7.10 18.68
N TYR A 240 3.43 -6.92 19.08
CA TYR A 240 2.30 -7.78 18.73
C TYR A 240 1.05 -6.89 18.55
N PRO A 241 0.50 -6.81 17.34
CA PRO A 241 0.96 -7.43 16.09
C PRO A 241 2.39 -7.08 15.69
N GLY A 242 3.04 -7.94 14.87
CA GLY A 242 4.40 -7.71 14.41
C GLY A 242 4.49 -6.49 13.47
N SER A 243 5.53 -5.68 13.68
CA SER A 243 5.78 -4.47 12.90
C SER A 243 7.28 -4.29 12.63
N ASP A 244 7.65 -4.26 11.35
CA ASP A 244 9.02 -3.93 10.96
C ASP A 244 9.25 -2.42 10.89
N VAL A 245 8.21 -1.60 10.76
CA VAL A 245 8.26 -0.12 10.85
C VAL A 245 8.86 0.32 12.19
N LEU A 246 8.42 -0.31 13.28
CA LEU A 246 8.86 0.04 14.64
C LEU A 246 10.34 -0.29 14.91
N LEU A 247 10.98 -1.12 14.09
CA LEU A 247 12.40 -1.42 14.19
C LEU A 247 13.32 -0.21 13.90
N THR A 248 12.80 0.80 13.19
CA THR A 248 13.56 2.01 12.86
C THR A 248 12.81 3.30 13.18
N ALA A 249 11.64 3.21 13.81
CA ALA A 249 10.76 4.34 14.06
C ALA A 249 11.46 5.45 14.86
N GLY A 250 11.30 6.70 14.41
CA GLY A 250 11.88 7.90 15.03
C GLY A 250 13.38 8.10 14.79
N LEU A 251 14.08 7.21 14.06
CA LEU A 251 15.49 7.40 13.74
C LEU A 251 15.68 8.53 12.71
N PHE A 252 16.83 9.17 12.77
CA PHE A 252 17.23 10.26 11.87
C PHE A 252 16.28 11.47 11.84
N GLY A 253 15.56 11.69 12.96
CA GLY A 253 14.72 12.86 13.17
C GLY A 253 13.33 12.82 12.53
N VAL A 254 12.86 11.64 12.10
CA VAL A 254 11.48 11.46 11.65
C VAL A 254 10.52 11.30 12.83
N ASP A 255 9.21 11.30 12.56
CA ASP A 255 8.19 11.09 13.58
C ASP A 255 8.42 9.77 14.35
N PRO A 256 8.19 9.73 15.67
CA PRO A 256 8.39 8.54 16.51
C PRO A 256 7.60 7.29 16.08
N ASP A 257 6.52 7.44 15.32
CA ASP A 257 5.67 6.36 14.83
C ASP A 257 5.94 6.00 13.36
N MET A 258 6.95 6.58 12.75
CA MET A 258 7.31 6.40 11.35
C MET A 258 8.71 5.79 11.22
N GLU A 259 8.90 4.90 10.27
CA GLU A 259 10.22 4.34 9.99
C GLU A 259 11.24 5.40 9.57
N GLY A 260 12.41 5.37 10.21
CA GLY A 260 13.53 6.27 9.89
C GLY A 260 14.31 5.87 8.64
N VAL A 261 14.13 4.64 8.19
CA VAL A 261 14.81 4.06 7.01
C VAL A 261 13.82 3.21 6.23
N PRO A 262 13.76 3.36 4.89
CA PRO A 262 13.05 2.41 4.03
C PRO A 262 13.42 0.97 4.38
N THR A 263 12.45 0.21 4.90
CA THR A 263 12.69 -1.12 5.47
C THR A 263 11.87 -2.17 4.72
N GLY A 264 12.50 -3.26 4.32
CA GLY A 264 11.82 -4.41 3.73
C GLY A 264 12.29 -5.72 4.36
N ARG A 265 11.45 -6.76 4.32
CA ARG A 265 11.75 -8.08 4.86
C ARG A 265 11.63 -9.18 3.81
N LEU A 266 12.59 -10.08 3.81
CA LEU A 266 12.50 -11.38 3.14
C LEU A 266 12.36 -12.46 4.21
N ASN A 267 11.14 -12.99 4.36
CA ASN A 267 10.78 -13.95 5.42
C ASN A 267 11.16 -15.39 5.02
N VAL A 268 12.44 -15.73 5.12
CA VAL A 268 13.07 -16.97 4.65
C VAL A 268 13.79 -17.72 5.76
N THR A 269 14.03 -19.01 5.55
CA THR A 269 14.68 -19.89 6.52
C THR A 269 16.01 -20.50 6.05
N ASN A 270 16.30 -20.43 4.74
CA ASN A 270 17.49 -21.05 4.16
C ASN A 270 18.05 -20.25 2.96
N ASN A 271 19.32 -20.53 2.63
CA ASN A 271 20.05 -19.85 1.55
C ASN A 271 19.42 -20.05 0.15
N THR A 272 18.74 -21.16 -0.09
CA THR A 272 18.09 -21.43 -1.39
C THR A 272 16.94 -20.47 -1.65
N GLU A 273 16.10 -20.22 -0.65
CA GLU A 273 15.00 -19.25 -0.74
C GLU A 273 15.51 -17.84 -1.02
N VAL A 274 16.60 -17.42 -0.36
CA VAL A 274 17.23 -16.11 -0.62
C VAL A 274 17.74 -16.01 -2.06
N ARG A 275 18.45 -17.05 -2.55
CA ARG A 275 18.98 -17.09 -3.93
C ARG A 275 17.86 -17.10 -4.98
N ASN A 276 16.77 -17.81 -4.73
CA ASN A 276 15.61 -17.83 -5.61
C ASN A 276 15.02 -16.42 -5.75
N TYR A 277 14.86 -15.70 -4.63
CA TYR A 277 14.35 -14.34 -4.66
C TYR A 277 15.36 -13.37 -5.29
N LEU A 278 16.67 -13.48 -5.01
CA LEU A 278 17.71 -12.69 -5.67
C LEU A 278 17.71 -12.87 -7.20
N LYS A 279 17.48 -14.10 -7.67
CA LYS A 279 17.34 -14.38 -9.10
C LYS A 279 16.15 -13.62 -9.69
N LYS A 280 14.98 -13.65 -9.02
CA LYS A 280 13.79 -12.90 -9.44
C LYS A 280 14.05 -11.40 -9.50
N VAL A 281 14.74 -10.83 -8.50
CA VAL A 281 15.13 -9.41 -8.48
C VAL A 281 16.01 -9.07 -9.68
N LYS A 282 17.05 -9.86 -9.95
CA LYS A 282 17.92 -9.64 -11.12
C LYS A 282 17.15 -9.68 -12.44
N GLU A 283 16.29 -10.69 -12.63
CA GLU A 283 15.45 -10.82 -13.83
C GLU A 283 14.51 -9.61 -13.98
N PHE A 284 13.91 -9.16 -12.88
CA PHE A 284 12.98 -8.05 -12.87
C PHE A 284 13.67 -6.70 -13.18
N GLU A 285 14.83 -6.43 -12.61
CA GLU A 285 15.57 -5.17 -12.80
C GLU A 285 16.27 -5.07 -14.17
N GLN A 286 16.51 -6.21 -14.84
CA GLN A 286 17.02 -6.24 -16.23
C GLN A 286 15.99 -5.74 -17.24
N ILE A 287 14.70 -5.93 -16.99
CA ILE A 287 13.62 -5.48 -17.86
C ILE A 287 13.26 -4.05 -17.50
N LYS A 288 13.77 -3.06 -18.26
CA LYS A 288 13.54 -1.65 -17.96
C LYS A 288 12.14 -1.20 -18.39
N SER A 289 11.74 -1.56 -19.61
CA SER A 289 10.43 -1.23 -20.16
C SER A 289 9.83 -2.43 -20.87
N ALA A 290 8.53 -2.61 -20.76
CA ALA A 290 7.79 -3.67 -21.45
C ALA A 290 6.30 -3.37 -21.41
N GLU A 291 5.54 -3.83 -22.42
CA GLU A 291 4.09 -3.60 -22.51
C GLU A 291 3.34 -4.08 -21.24
N TRP A 292 3.69 -5.26 -20.71
CA TRP A 292 3.06 -5.84 -19.54
C TRP A 292 3.22 -5.00 -18.26
N ARG A 293 4.26 -4.16 -18.18
CA ARG A 293 4.47 -3.28 -17.02
C ARG A 293 3.39 -2.21 -16.89
N LYS A 294 2.63 -1.93 -17.94
CA LYS A 294 1.50 -1.02 -17.94
C LYS A 294 0.18 -1.66 -17.52
N ASN A 295 0.16 -2.97 -17.27
CA ASN A 295 -1.03 -3.67 -16.84
C ASN A 295 -1.12 -3.72 -15.31
N VAL A 296 -2.32 -3.51 -14.77
CA VAL A 296 -2.65 -3.58 -13.34
C VAL A 296 -3.86 -4.51 -13.19
N LEU A 297 -3.88 -5.32 -12.14
CA LEU A 297 -4.99 -6.20 -11.81
C LEU A 297 -5.62 -5.76 -10.48
N HIS A 298 -6.91 -5.47 -10.51
CA HIS A 298 -7.71 -5.17 -9.34
C HIS A 298 -8.56 -6.37 -8.94
N LEU A 299 -8.50 -6.71 -7.65
CA LEU A 299 -9.22 -7.80 -7.04
C LEU A 299 -10.04 -7.26 -5.86
N SER A 300 -11.36 -7.42 -5.87
CA SER A 300 -12.22 -6.99 -4.77
C SER A 300 -13.04 -8.14 -4.20
N GLY A 301 -12.92 -8.33 -2.89
CA GLY A 301 -13.69 -9.27 -2.09
C GLY A 301 -14.98 -8.67 -1.55
N GLY A 302 -15.40 -9.13 -0.38
CA GLY A 302 -16.57 -8.70 0.38
C GLY A 302 -17.47 -9.87 0.75
N GLU A 303 -18.03 -9.84 1.93
CA GLU A 303 -18.85 -10.92 2.46
C GLU A 303 -20.31 -10.86 1.98
N ASN A 304 -20.79 -9.65 1.75
CA ASN A 304 -22.16 -9.34 1.33
C ASN A 304 -22.18 -8.33 0.18
N ASN A 305 -23.35 -8.17 -0.47
CA ASN A 305 -23.51 -7.32 -1.66
C ASN A 305 -23.08 -5.86 -1.43
N PHE A 306 -23.30 -5.34 -0.22
CA PHE A 306 -22.92 -3.98 0.11
C PHE A 306 -21.40 -3.83 0.18
N GLU A 307 -20.72 -4.72 0.89
CA GLU A 307 -19.25 -4.71 0.98
C GLU A 307 -18.59 -4.94 -0.38
N MET A 308 -19.08 -5.92 -1.15
CA MET A 308 -18.58 -6.17 -2.51
C MET A 308 -18.64 -4.89 -3.37
N SER A 309 -19.77 -4.16 -3.30
CA SER A 309 -19.92 -2.89 -4.02
C SER A 309 -18.99 -1.81 -3.48
N LEU A 310 -18.86 -1.69 -2.16
CA LEU A 310 -18.02 -0.71 -1.49
C LEU A 310 -16.55 -0.90 -1.84
N LEU A 311 -16.04 -2.13 -1.74
CA LEU A 311 -14.64 -2.47 -2.01
C LEU A 311 -14.31 -2.37 -3.50
N LYS A 312 -15.24 -2.75 -4.39
CA LYS A 312 -15.10 -2.54 -5.82
C LYS A 312 -14.99 -1.04 -6.16
N ASN A 313 -15.85 -0.19 -5.60
CA ASN A 313 -15.82 1.25 -5.85
C ASN A 313 -14.53 1.90 -5.35
N LEU A 314 -13.97 1.44 -4.24
CA LEU A 314 -12.67 1.88 -3.74
C LEU A 314 -11.57 1.69 -4.80
N LEU A 315 -11.57 0.56 -5.50
CA LEU A 315 -10.61 0.31 -6.57
C LEU A 315 -10.89 1.12 -7.84
N ILE A 316 -12.16 1.33 -8.20
CA ILE A 316 -12.55 2.16 -9.35
C ILE A 316 -12.04 3.61 -9.19
N GLU A 317 -12.10 4.18 -7.99
CA GLU A 317 -11.55 5.51 -7.74
C GLU A 317 -10.05 5.61 -8.05
N ASN A 318 -9.30 4.54 -7.76
CA ASN A 318 -7.86 4.47 -8.00
C ASN A 318 -7.49 4.15 -9.47
N GLU A 319 -8.41 3.55 -10.22
CA GLU A 319 -8.24 3.19 -11.63
C GLU A 319 -7.90 4.40 -12.52
N LYS A 320 -8.50 5.55 -12.21
CA LYS A 320 -8.24 6.80 -12.91
C LYS A 320 -6.75 7.16 -12.95
N GLY A 321 -6.07 7.11 -11.81
CA GLY A 321 -4.65 7.45 -11.72
C GLY A 321 -3.77 6.56 -12.60
N VAL A 322 -4.16 5.30 -12.75
CA VAL A 322 -3.48 4.35 -13.63
C VAL A 322 -3.71 4.69 -15.10
N LYS A 323 -4.98 4.93 -15.49
CA LYS A 323 -5.37 5.08 -16.91
C LYS A 323 -5.07 6.45 -17.50
N THR A 324 -5.18 7.53 -16.71
CA THR A 324 -5.08 8.91 -17.21
C THR A 324 -3.81 9.64 -16.79
N GLY A 325 -3.02 9.06 -15.91
CA GLY A 325 -1.76 9.65 -15.43
C GLY A 325 -0.59 9.46 -16.39
N PRO A 326 0.60 9.95 -16.01
CA PRO A 326 1.82 9.75 -16.80
C PRO A 326 2.19 8.29 -17.04
N PHE A 327 1.67 7.39 -16.22
CA PHE A 327 1.81 5.94 -16.41
C PHE A 327 0.96 5.45 -17.60
N SER A 328 -0.28 5.90 -17.73
CA SER A 328 -1.25 5.54 -18.79
C SER A 328 -1.34 4.03 -19.02
N GLY A 329 -1.71 3.31 -17.95
CA GLY A 329 -1.79 1.86 -17.90
C GLY A 329 -3.19 1.31 -18.22
N GLU A 330 -3.30 -0.01 -18.20
CA GLU A 330 -4.57 -0.75 -18.27
C GLU A 330 -4.89 -1.35 -16.90
N VAL A 331 -6.18 -1.42 -16.58
CA VAL A 331 -6.67 -2.07 -15.37
C VAL A 331 -7.64 -3.16 -15.76
N GLU A 332 -7.33 -4.39 -15.39
CA GLU A 332 -8.26 -5.52 -15.43
C GLU A 332 -8.87 -5.67 -14.04
N VAL A 333 -10.18 -5.87 -13.95
CA VAL A 333 -10.92 -5.94 -12.70
C VAL A 333 -11.59 -7.29 -12.53
N MET A 334 -11.33 -7.96 -11.42
CA MET A 334 -12.02 -9.18 -11.02
C MET A 334 -12.60 -8.98 -9.63
N SER A 335 -13.91 -9.06 -9.51
CA SER A 335 -14.64 -8.87 -8.27
C SER A 335 -15.35 -10.13 -7.87
N LYS A 336 -15.47 -10.37 -6.56
CA LYS A 336 -16.28 -11.43 -6.00
C LYS A 336 -17.73 -11.32 -6.48
N LYS A 337 -18.35 -12.44 -6.82
CA LYS A 337 -19.69 -12.50 -7.44
C LYS A 337 -20.73 -13.09 -6.49
N GLN A 338 -20.28 -13.87 -5.51
CA GLN A 338 -21.16 -14.58 -4.59
C GLN A 338 -20.97 -14.08 -3.16
N THR A 339 -22.05 -13.90 -2.45
CA THR A 339 -22.03 -13.65 -0.99
C THR A 339 -21.52 -14.90 -0.28
N GLY A 340 -20.87 -14.71 0.86
CA GLY A 340 -20.29 -15.81 1.66
C GLY A 340 -18.80 -15.62 1.89
N GLU A 341 -18.15 -16.60 2.53
CA GLU A 341 -16.81 -16.42 3.07
C GLU A 341 -15.72 -16.43 2.01
N ILE A 342 -15.69 -17.39 1.10
CA ILE A 342 -14.61 -17.57 0.14
C ILE A 342 -15.15 -17.89 -1.26
N GLU A 343 -14.60 -17.21 -2.27
CA GLU A 343 -14.84 -17.53 -3.69
C GLU A 343 -13.49 -17.80 -4.37
N GLU A 344 -13.40 -18.94 -5.07
CA GLU A 344 -12.21 -19.29 -5.87
C GLU A 344 -12.19 -18.49 -7.16
N VAL A 345 -11.05 -17.86 -7.46
CA VAL A 345 -10.83 -17.13 -8.71
C VAL A 345 -9.57 -17.59 -9.42
N ASP A 346 -9.63 -17.72 -10.72
CA ASP A 346 -8.47 -17.98 -11.57
C ASP A 346 -7.94 -16.66 -12.18
N ILE A 347 -6.77 -16.24 -11.73
CA ILE A 347 -6.06 -15.09 -12.24
C ILE A 347 -4.83 -15.49 -13.07
N SER A 348 -4.70 -16.75 -13.47
CA SER A 348 -3.51 -17.24 -14.18
C SER A 348 -3.31 -16.54 -15.53
N THR A 349 -4.38 -16.24 -16.26
CA THR A 349 -4.29 -15.54 -17.53
C THR A 349 -3.67 -14.15 -17.42
N PRO A 350 -4.17 -13.19 -16.63
CA PRO A 350 -3.52 -11.90 -16.49
C PRO A 350 -2.12 -12.00 -15.85
N ILE A 351 -1.92 -12.85 -14.87
CA ILE A 351 -0.62 -13.03 -14.24
C ILE A 351 0.42 -13.54 -15.24
N ASN A 352 0.10 -14.54 -16.05
CA ASN A 352 1.02 -15.12 -17.04
C ASN A 352 1.27 -14.17 -18.22
N LYS A 353 0.26 -13.40 -18.64
CA LYS A 353 0.42 -12.30 -19.61
C LYS A 353 1.37 -11.23 -19.07
N GLY A 354 1.30 -10.97 -17.78
CA GLY A 354 2.11 -10.03 -17.03
C GLY A 354 1.30 -8.81 -16.58
N VAL A 355 1.43 -8.50 -15.31
CA VAL A 355 0.93 -7.28 -14.68
C VAL A 355 2.01 -6.72 -13.76
N SER A 356 2.06 -5.42 -13.61
CA SER A 356 3.03 -4.74 -12.75
C SER A 356 2.57 -4.64 -11.29
N LEU A 357 1.25 -4.49 -11.09
CA LEU A 357 0.63 -4.39 -9.79
C LEU A 357 -0.62 -5.26 -9.71
N VAL A 358 -0.76 -5.99 -8.62
CA VAL A 358 -2.01 -6.64 -8.21
C VAL A 358 -2.48 -5.97 -6.93
N THR A 359 -3.68 -5.42 -6.93
CA THR A 359 -4.28 -4.82 -5.75
C THR A 359 -5.50 -5.62 -5.32
N PHE A 360 -5.46 -6.17 -4.12
CA PHE A 360 -6.59 -6.83 -3.49
C PHE A 360 -7.10 -6.03 -2.29
N VAL A 361 -8.42 -5.86 -2.21
CA VAL A 361 -9.12 -5.34 -1.04
C VAL A 361 -10.27 -6.27 -0.69
N GLY A 362 -10.32 -6.74 0.57
CA GLY A 362 -11.30 -7.73 1.00
C GLY A 362 -11.02 -8.29 2.39
N HIS A 363 -11.62 -9.43 2.68
CA HIS A 363 -11.33 -10.18 3.89
C HIS A 363 -10.17 -11.14 3.69
N GLY A 364 -9.42 -11.40 4.76
CA GLY A 364 -8.28 -12.30 4.65
C GLY A 364 -7.78 -12.82 5.97
N SER A 365 -6.86 -13.74 5.84
CA SER A 365 -6.07 -14.33 6.92
C SER A 365 -4.64 -14.55 6.40
N PRO A 366 -3.69 -14.98 7.21
CA PRO A 366 -2.33 -15.25 6.74
C PRO A 366 -2.22 -16.28 5.60
N THR A 367 -3.22 -17.14 5.42
CA THR A 367 -3.17 -18.27 4.47
C THR A 367 -4.17 -18.19 3.33
N ILE A 368 -5.18 -17.33 3.43
CA ILE A 368 -6.27 -17.27 2.45
C ILE A 368 -6.93 -15.89 2.44
N ILE A 369 -7.45 -15.49 1.29
CA ILE A 369 -8.27 -14.29 1.10
C ILE A 369 -9.65 -14.70 0.57
N ASP A 370 -10.66 -13.85 0.78
CA ASP A 370 -12.06 -14.16 0.46
C ASP A 370 -12.37 -14.22 -1.04
N LEU A 371 -11.52 -13.62 -1.89
CA LEU A 371 -11.43 -13.89 -3.32
C LEU A 371 -10.15 -14.70 -3.58
N ASN A 372 -10.23 -16.02 -3.39
CA ASN A 372 -9.08 -16.90 -3.26
C ASN A 372 -8.33 -17.15 -4.56
N ILE A 373 -7.16 -16.57 -4.67
CA ILE A 373 -6.23 -16.78 -5.80
C ILE A 373 -5.34 -18.01 -5.64
N GLY A 374 -5.28 -18.60 -4.43
CA GLY A 374 -4.40 -19.73 -4.10
C GLY A 374 -2.92 -19.38 -4.02
N TYR A 375 -2.13 -20.40 -3.68
CA TYR A 375 -0.67 -20.30 -3.59
C TYR A 375 -0.02 -20.33 -4.96
N SER A 376 1.05 -19.54 -5.16
CA SER A 376 1.79 -19.53 -6.41
C SER A 376 2.53 -20.86 -6.65
N SER A 377 2.88 -21.58 -5.59
CA SER A 377 3.50 -22.90 -5.64
C SER A 377 2.53 -24.02 -6.06
N ASP A 378 1.23 -23.82 -5.93
CA ASP A 378 0.22 -24.81 -6.33
C ASP A 378 0.19 -24.98 -7.86
N LEU A 379 0.58 -26.17 -8.33
CA LEU A 379 0.63 -26.46 -9.74
C LEU A 379 -0.75 -26.42 -10.44
N LYS A 380 -1.84 -26.61 -9.69
CA LYS A 380 -3.21 -26.55 -10.22
C LYS A 380 -3.61 -25.14 -10.64
N ARG A 381 -2.96 -24.12 -10.10
CA ARG A 381 -3.21 -22.71 -10.41
C ARG A 381 -2.57 -22.24 -11.72
N ASN A 382 -1.71 -23.05 -12.35
CA ASN A 382 -1.07 -22.79 -13.63
C ASN A 382 -0.30 -21.45 -13.72
N TYR A 383 0.19 -20.91 -12.61
CA TYR A 383 1.01 -19.70 -12.64
C TYR A 383 2.36 -19.97 -13.31
N ASN A 384 2.67 -19.19 -14.34
CA ASN A 384 3.91 -19.27 -15.12
C ASN A 384 4.34 -17.88 -15.61
N ASN A 385 4.64 -17.00 -14.66
CA ASN A 385 4.94 -15.59 -14.92
C ASN A 385 6.42 -15.25 -14.72
N LYS A 386 7.33 -16.14 -15.13
CA LYS A 386 8.77 -15.91 -15.07
C LYS A 386 9.14 -14.57 -15.69
N SER A 387 9.97 -13.80 -14.98
CA SER A 387 10.43 -12.44 -15.32
C SER A 387 9.31 -11.37 -15.37
N LYS A 388 8.04 -11.75 -15.20
CA LYS A 388 6.87 -10.85 -15.17
C LYS A 388 6.25 -10.82 -13.76
N TYR A 389 7.09 -10.58 -12.76
CA TYR A 389 6.69 -10.63 -11.36
C TYR A 389 5.98 -9.34 -10.94
N PRO A 390 4.67 -9.37 -10.56
CA PRO A 390 3.98 -8.19 -10.06
C PRO A 390 4.49 -7.78 -8.68
N PHE A 391 4.35 -6.51 -8.37
CA PHE A 391 4.21 -6.06 -7.00
C PHE A 391 2.77 -6.31 -6.54
N MET A 392 2.55 -6.60 -5.26
CA MET A 392 1.21 -6.86 -4.73
C MET A 392 0.89 -5.93 -3.56
N PHE A 393 -0.33 -5.43 -3.53
CA PHE A 393 -0.92 -4.80 -2.35
C PHE A 393 -2.11 -5.64 -1.91
N PHE A 394 -2.00 -6.29 -0.77
CA PHE A 394 -3.06 -7.16 -0.26
C PHE A 394 -3.60 -6.61 1.04
N ASN A 395 -4.73 -5.92 0.95
CA ASN A 395 -5.45 -5.41 2.08
C ASN A 395 -6.58 -6.36 2.48
N GLY A 396 -6.29 -7.19 3.45
CA GLY A 396 -7.18 -8.10 4.16
C GLY A 396 -6.58 -8.37 5.54
N CYS A 397 -7.41 -8.61 6.55
CA CYS A 397 -6.95 -8.78 7.92
C CYS A 397 -5.89 -9.87 8.02
N GLY A 398 -4.68 -9.53 8.45
CA GLY A 398 -3.59 -10.46 8.71
C GLY A 398 -2.94 -11.13 7.51
N VAL A 399 -3.27 -10.77 6.26
CA VAL A 399 -2.63 -11.36 5.06
C VAL A 399 -1.12 -11.13 5.06
N GLY A 400 -0.66 -10.00 5.63
CA GLY A 400 0.76 -9.68 5.83
C GLY A 400 1.37 -10.26 7.10
N ASN A 401 0.65 -11.06 7.87
CA ASN A 401 1.19 -11.65 9.09
C ASN A 401 2.11 -12.84 8.77
N ILE A 402 3.30 -12.52 8.29
CA ILE A 402 4.37 -13.47 8.00
C ILE A 402 5.07 -14.00 9.25
N PHE A 403 4.70 -13.48 10.41
CA PHE A 403 5.33 -13.78 11.70
C PHE A 403 4.83 -15.07 12.35
N TYR A 404 4.03 -15.84 11.61
CA TYR A 404 3.64 -17.19 12.00
C TYR A 404 4.76 -18.20 11.81
N ARG A 405 4.70 -19.31 12.55
CA ARG A 405 5.64 -20.44 12.43
C ARG A 405 5.47 -21.26 11.14
N TYR A 406 4.39 -21.13 10.40
CA TYR A 406 4.13 -21.79 9.12
C TYR A 406 4.16 -20.82 7.93
N ASN A 407 4.17 -21.34 6.71
CA ASN A 407 4.19 -20.54 5.50
C ASN A 407 2.83 -19.86 5.29
N THR A 408 2.90 -18.60 4.88
CA THR A 408 1.73 -17.75 4.59
C THR A 408 1.56 -17.57 3.08
N LEU A 409 0.36 -17.15 2.67
CA LEU A 409 0.05 -16.85 1.28
C LEU A 409 1.06 -15.85 0.67
N SER A 410 1.32 -14.75 1.37
CA SER A 410 2.24 -13.71 0.89
C SER A 410 3.69 -14.19 0.79
N THR A 411 4.17 -15.00 1.75
CA THR A 411 5.51 -15.59 1.68
C THR A 411 5.64 -16.53 0.47
N ASP A 412 4.66 -17.40 0.22
CA ASP A 412 4.67 -18.30 -0.94
C ASP A 412 4.78 -17.53 -2.27
N TRP A 413 3.95 -16.51 -2.47
CA TRP A 413 4.01 -15.69 -3.67
C TRP A 413 5.36 -15.02 -3.88
N LEU A 414 6.05 -14.67 -2.79
CA LEU A 414 7.34 -14.00 -2.86
C LEU A 414 8.51 -14.96 -3.15
N ILE A 415 8.56 -16.13 -2.47
CA ILE A 415 9.75 -17.04 -2.50
C ILE A 415 9.67 -18.16 -3.54
N THR A 416 8.49 -18.42 -4.12
CA THR A 416 8.35 -19.46 -5.14
C THR A 416 9.24 -19.13 -6.35
N PRO A 417 10.12 -20.07 -6.78
CA PRO A 417 11.05 -19.79 -7.86
C PRO A 417 10.36 -19.67 -9.22
N ASP A 418 10.88 -18.78 -10.06
CA ASP A 418 10.48 -18.55 -11.46
C ASP A 418 8.99 -18.15 -11.65
N LYS A 419 8.27 -17.79 -10.59
CA LYS A 419 6.87 -17.30 -10.63
C LYS A 419 6.51 -16.52 -9.36
N GLY A 420 5.25 -16.08 -9.25
CA GLY A 420 4.76 -15.33 -8.10
C GLY A 420 5.08 -13.84 -8.18
N ALA A 421 5.40 -13.18 -7.07
CA ALA A 421 5.55 -11.74 -6.93
C ALA A 421 7.01 -11.30 -6.71
N ILE A 422 7.28 -9.99 -6.92
CA ILE A 422 8.58 -9.37 -6.64
C ILE A 422 8.63 -8.63 -5.30
N GLY A 423 7.49 -8.25 -4.78
CA GLY A 423 7.34 -7.58 -3.49
C GLY A 423 5.88 -7.46 -3.13
N LEU A 424 5.60 -7.13 -1.87
CA LEU A 424 4.24 -7.12 -1.38
C LEU A 424 4.09 -6.18 -0.18
N PHE A 425 3.02 -5.37 -0.17
CA PHE A 425 2.49 -4.70 1.01
C PHE A 425 1.25 -5.43 1.51
N ALA A 426 1.19 -5.73 2.80
CA ALA A 426 0.00 -6.30 3.41
C ALA A 426 -0.02 -6.06 4.93
N ASN A 427 -1.22 -6.01 5.53
CA ASN A 427 -1.40 -5.78 6.95
C ASN A 427 -1.07 -7.02 7.79
N SER A 428 -0.24 -6.86 8.82
CA SER A 428 0.09 -7.94 9.75
C SER A 428 -1.04 -8.28 10.72
N PHE A 429 -2.08 -7.42 10.82
CA PHE A 429 -3.24 -7.63 11.67
C PHE A 429 -4.50 -7.09 11.01
N TRP A 430 -5.41 -6.46 11.75
CA TRP A 430 -6.68 -5.99 11.23
C TRP A 430 -6.51 -4.76 10.32
N SER A 431 -7.26 -4.75 9.24
CA SER A 431 -7.39 -3.61 8.33
C SER A 431 -8.78 -3.00 8.42
N TYR A 432 -8.86 -1.69 8.19
CA TYR A 432 -10.09 -0.92 8.33
C TYR A 432 -10.31 -0.06 7.08
N TYR A 433 -11.55 0.03 6.62
CA TYR A 433 -11.89 0.65 5.34
C TYR A 433 -11.30 2.07 5.15
N ASN A 434 -11.49 2.96 6.12
CA ASN A 434 -11.07 4.36 5.96
C ASN A 434 -9.55 4.54 5.91
N SER A 435 -8.83 3.89 6.80
CA SER A 435 -7.36 3.95 6.81
C SER A 435 -6.77 3.24 5.60
N THR A 436 -7.36 2.11 5.20
CA THR A 436 -7.03 1.43 3.94
C THR A 436 -7.21 2.34 2.74
N LYS A 437 -8.37 3.04 2.65
CA LYS A 437 -8.61 3.97 1.54
C LYS A 437 -7.55 5.06 1.49
N GLU A 438 -7.20 5.67 2.61
CA GLU A 438 -6.17 6.70 2.64
C GLU A 438 -4.80 6.17 2.25
N TYR A 439 -4.44 4.99 2.75
CA TYR A 439 -3.17 4.35 2.37
C TYR A 439 -3.12 4.04 0.86
N LEU A 440 -4.21 3.49 0.32
CA LEU A 440 -4.34 3.12 -1.08
C LEU A 440 -4.27 4.34 -2.00
N ASP A 441 -5.01 5.41 -1.68
CA ASP A 441 -5.00 6.66 -2.45
C ASP A 441 -3.59 7.27 -2.51
N LEU A 442 -2.86 7.28 -1.38
CA LEU A 442 -1.48 7.76 -1.31
C LEU A 442 -0.53 6.85 -2.09
N MET A 443 -0.72 5.53 -2.01
CA MET A 443 0.10 4.56 -2.75
C MET A 443 -0.07 4.75 -4.27
N TYR A 444 -1.31 4.82 -4.76
CA TYR A 444 -1.59 5.04 -6.18
C TYR A 444 -1.11 6.40 -6.67
N GLY A 445 -1.27 7.45 -5.85
CA GLY A 445 -0.71 8.76 -6.13
C GLY A 445 0.80 8.71 -6.35
N ASN A 446 1.53 8.04 -5.45
CA ASN A 446 2.99 7.94 -5.55
C ASN A 446 3.46 7.03 -6.68
N PHE A 447 2.75 5.93 -6.97
CA PHE A 447 3.14 5.02 -8.05
C PHE A 447 2.87 5.60 -9.44
N PHE A 448 1.74 6.26 -9.64
CA PHE A 448 1.23 6.52 -10.99
C PHE A 448 1.13 8.00 -11.37
N GLN A 449 1.03 8.92 -10.39
CA GLN A 449 0.68 10.31 -10.67
C GLN A 449 1.78 11.32 -10.29
N ASN A 450 2.40 11.14 -9.11
CA ASN A 450 3.32 12.13 -8.55
C ASN A 450 4.70 12.08 -9.23
N ASP A 451 5.09 13.17 -9.87
CA ASP A 451 6.40 13.30 -10.51
C ASP A 451 7.57 13.21 -9.53
N ASP A 452 7.40 13.69 -8.30
CA ASP A 452 8.41 13.60 -7.25
C ASP A 452 8.71 12.17 -6.79
N SER A 453 7.86 11.21 -7.15
CA SER A 453 8.03 9.80 -6.80
C SER A 453 8.45 8.92 -7.98
N LYS A 454 8.61 9.48 -9.20
CA LYS A 454 8.92 8.71 -10.42
C LYS A 454 10.19 7.87 -10.36
N ASN A 455 11.16 8.28 -9.55
CA ASN A 455 12.42 7.56 -9.34
C ASN A 455 12.51 6.91 -7.96
N ALA A 456 11.46 7.02 -7.13
CA ALA A 456 11.47 6.49 -5.78
C ALA A 456 11.46 4.95 -5.79
N THR A 457 12.13 4.37 -4.82
CA THR A 457 12.05 2.94 -4.54
C THR A 457 10.74 2.61 -3.81
N ILE A 458 10.36 1.33 -3.77
CA ILE A 458 9.16 0.88 -3.05
C ILE A 458 9.26 1.23 -1.57
N GLY A 459 10.44 1.04 -0.97
CA GLY A 459 10.67 1.39 0.43
C GLY A 459 10.55 2.90 0.69
N GLU A 460 11.06 3.75 -0.21
CA GLU A 460 10.89 5.21 -0.11
C GLU A 460 9.43 5.63 -0.27
N ILE A 461 8.66 4.95 -1.14
CA ILE A 461 7.23 5.20 -1.30
C ILE A 461 6.48 4.84 -0.02
N HIS A 462 6.77 3.69 0.59
CA HIS A 462 6.20 3.31 1.89
C HIS A 462 6.47 4.39 2.95
N GLN A 463 7.71 4.85 3.06
CA GLN A 463 8.10 5.91 3.98
C GLN A 463 7.38 7.24 3.68
N LYS A 464 7.21 7.64 2.41
CA LYS A 464 6.46 8.84 2.01
C LYS A 464 4.98 8.74 2.40
N ILE A 465 4.36 7.57 2.24
CA ILE A 465 2.98 7.30 2.67
C ILE A 465 2.88 7.50 4.18
N ASN A 466 3.72 6.83 4.96
CA ASN A 466 3.73 6.94 6.42
C ASN A 466 4.02 8.37 6.90
N LYS A 467 4.89 9.11 6.21
CA LYS A 467 5.13 10.53 6.48
C LYS A 467 3.85 11.38 6.31
N THR A 468 3.07 11.10 5.29
CA THR A 468 1.80 11.82 5.07
C THR A 468 0.74 11.42 6.10
N LEU A 469 0.65 10.13 6.43
CA LEU A 469 -0.28 9.60 7.42
C LEU A 469 0.07 10.05 8.84
N SER A 470 1.34 10.27 9.18
CA SER A 470 1.76 10.69 10.51
C SER A 470 1.11 12.01 10.97
N ALA A 471 0.76 12.89 10.03
CA ALA A 471 -0.03 14.09 10.33
C ALA A 471 -1.46 13.81 10.83
N LYS A 472 -1.96 12.59 10.63
CA LYS A 472 -3.31 12.12 10.99
C LYS A 472 -3.30 11.01 12.04
N LYS A 473 -2.17 10.70 12.64
CA LYS A 473 -1.98 9.58 13.60
C LYS A 473 -2.79 9.70 14.91
N ALA A 474 -3.45 10.84 15.15
CA ALA A 474 -4.45 10.96 16.21
C ALA A 474 -5.66 10.02 15.98
N ASP A 475 -5.90 9.59 14.73
CA ASP A 475 -6.77 8.48 14.41
C ASP A 475 -6.00 7.17 14.63
N ASN A 476 -6.47 6.38 15.59
CA ASN A 476 -5.85 5.11 15.98
C ASN A 476 -5.82 4.08 14.83
N TYR A 477 -6.74 4.15 13.87
CA TYR A 477 -6.76 3.23 12.73
C TYR A 477 -5.70 3.60 11.70
N ILE A 478 -5.45 4.89 11.49
CA ILE A 478 -4.34 5.36 10.66
C ILE A 478 -3.02 4.98 11.31
N LEU A 479 -2.88 5.19 12.63
CA LEU A 479 -1.68 4.78 13.37
C LEU A 479 -1.45 3.27 13.29
N ALA A 480 -2.53 2.48 13.40
CA ALA A 480 -2.46 1.03 13.26
C ALA A 480 -1.95 0.62 11.87
N ASP A 481 -2.48 1.20 10.79
CA ASP A 481 -2.03 0.89 9.42
C ASP A 481 -0.57 1.31 9.20
N MET A 482 -0.14 2.47 9.70
CA MET A 482 1.27 2.89 9.66
C MET A 482 2.20 1.83 10.26
N HIS A 483 1.80 1.19 11.37
CA HIS A 483 2.62 0.17 12.04
C HIS A 483 2.43 -1.24 11.47
N GLN A 484 1.27 -1.56 10.92
CA GLN A 484 0.89 -2.93 10.53
C GLN A 484 1.13 -3.26 9.05
N VAL A 485 1.24 -2.28 8.17
CA VAL A 485 1.58 -2.56 6.78
C VAL A 485 3.03 -3.02 6.70
N VAL A 486 3.21 -4.30 6.40
CA VAL A 486 4.53 -4.94 6.29
C VAL A 486 4.96 -4.94 4.84
N PHE A 487 6.13 -4.39 4.58
CA PHE A 487 6.77 -4.51 3.28
C PHE A 487 7.59 -5.81 3.19
N GLN A 488 7.14 -6.73 2.38
CA GLN A 488 7.83 -7.96 2.05
C GLN A 488 8.54 -7.81 0.70
N GLY A 489 9.86 -7.85 0.72
CA GLY A 489 10.71 -7.67 -0.46
C GLY A 489 11.86 -6.71 -0.22
N ASP A 490 12.66 -6.50 -1.25
CA ASP A 490 13.83 -5.61 -1.21
C ASP A 490 13.39 -4.13 -1.29
N PRO A 491 13.76 -3.28 -0.31
CA PRO A 491 13.32 -1.89 -0.28
C PRO A 491 13.86 -1.02 -1.41
N ALA A 492 14.94 -1.42 -2.07
CA ALA A 492 15.55 -0.68 -3.18
C ALA A 492 14.89 -0.92 -4.54
N LEU A 493 13.91 -1.83 -4.64
CA LEU A 493 13.18 -2.09 -5.88
C LEU A 493 12.35 -0.88 -6.33
N ARG A 494 12.16 -0.76 -7.64
CA ARG A 494 11.21 0.17 -8.26
C ARG A 494 10.17 -0.63 -9.02
N ILE A 495 8.89 -0.38 -8.77
CA ILE A 495 7.80 -1.08 -9.47
C ILE A 495 7.82 -0.75 -10.96
N PHE A 496 7.95 0.54 -11.23
CA PHE A 496 8.05 1.06 -12.59
C PHE A 496 9.37 1.79 -12.72
N PRO A 497 10.41 1.14 -13.24
CA PRO A 497 11.66 1.83 -13.54
C PRO A 497 11.49 2.80 -14.72
N VAL A 498 10.28 3.33 -14.96
CA VAL A 498 9.87 4.05 -16.15
C VAL A 498 9.74 5.53 -15.82
N SER A 499 10.89 6.21 -15.67
CA SER A 499 10.91 7.68 -15.52
C SER A 499 10.93 8.43 -16.86
N LYS A 500 11.13 7.72 -17.98
CA LYS A 500 11.28 8.24 -19.33
C LYS A 500 10.32 7.55 -20.29
N PRO A 501 9.98 8.12 -21.45
CA PRO A 501 9.31 7.40 -22.52
C PRO A 501 10.18 6.25 -23.06
N ASP A 502 9.56 5.35 -23.82
CA ASP A 502 10.22 4.30 -24.60
C ASP A 502 9.34 4.05 -25.83
N TYR A 503 9.58 4.82 -26.86
CA TYR A 503 8.84 4.72 -28.10
C TYR A 503 9.38 3.57 -28.95
N LEU A 504 8.50 2.76 -29.50
CA LEU A 504 8.83 1.61 -30.32
C LEU A 504 8.12 1.69 -31.65
N ALA A 505 8.86 1.55 -32.72
CA ALA A 505 8.35 1.27 -34.06
C ALA A 505 8.49 -0.23 -34.36
N ASP A 506 7.35 -0.92 -34.51
CA ASP A 506 7.31 -2.37 -34.75
C ASP A 506 7.16 -2.66 -36.25
N SER A 507 7.99 -3.56 -36.77
CA SER A 507 7.93 -3.96 -38.19
C SER A 507 6.55 -4.57 -38.57
N LEU A 508 5.93 -5.26 -37.62
CA LEU A 508 4.57 -5.81 -37.80
C LEU A 508 3.49 -4.70 -37.78
N GLY A 509 3.85 -3.47 -37.36
CA GLY A 509 2.97 -2.30 -37.35
C GLY A 509 3.05 -1.47 -38.62
N MET A 510 3.97 -1.72 -39.57
CA MET A 510 4.03 -0.98 -40.83
C MET A 510 3.02 -1.45 -41.84
N PHE A 511 2.48 -0.51 -42.59
CA PHE A 511 1.53 -0.83 -43.69
C PHE A 511 1.56 0.23 -44.79
N VAL A 512 1.05 -0.14 -45.95
CA VAL A 512 0.91 0.75 -47.09
C VAL A 512 -0.54 0.68 -47.58
N GLN A 513 -1.14 1.82 -47.92
CA GLN A 513 -2.53 1.93 -48.36
C GLN A 513 -2.64 2.78 -49.65
N THR A 514 -3.39 2.32 -50.60
CA THR A 514 -3.72 3.09 -51.84
C THR A 514 -4.81 4.11 -51.53
N LEU A 515 -4.71 5.31 -52.14
CA LEU A 515 -5.71 6.37 -52.00
C LEU A 515 -6.75 6.38 -53.12
N SER A 516 -6.59 5.54 -54.11
CA SER A 516 -7.49 5.46 -55.26
C SER A 516 -8.32 4.18 -55.30
N SER A 517 -9.37 4.18 -56.09
CA SER A 517 -10.16 3.01 -56.43
C SER A 517 -9.36 1.96 -57.24
N TYR A 518 -8.15 2.28 -57.64
CA TYR A 518 -7.23 1.38 -58.31
C TYR A 518 -6.51 0.45 -57.31
N ASN A 519 -6.43 -0.80 -57.72
CA ASN A 519 -5.94 -1.89 -56.86
C ASN A 519 -4.40 -1.98 -56.81
N ALA A 520 -3.66 -1.03 -57.33
CA ALA A 520 -2.21 -1.03 -57.34
C ALA A 520 -1.65 0.36 -56.99
N ILE A 521 -0.62 0.39 -56.13
CA ILE A 521 0.12 1.63 -55.76
C ILE A 521 0.62 2.34 -57.03
N SER A 522 1.14 1.59 -58.01
CA SER A 522 1.65 2.11 -59.27
C SER A 522 0.62 2.81 -60.17
N LYS A 523 -0.66 2.64 -59.87
CA LYS A 523 -1.77 3.31 -60.61
C LYS A 523 -2.37 4.50 -59.89
N SER A 524 -1.82 4.84 -58.75
CA SER A 524 -2.21 5.97 -57.91
C SER A 524 -1.14 7.07 -57.91
N ASP A 525 -1.54 8.32 -58.01
CA ASP A 525 -0.62 9.47 -57.93
C ASP A 525 0.07 9.60 -56.57
N SER A 526 -0.51 8.99 -55.57
CA SER A 526 0.01 8.94 -54.19
C SER A 526 -0.56 7.76 -53.39
N PHE A 527 0.14 7.40 -52.36
CA PHE A 527 -0.27 6.34 -51.40
C PHE A 527 0.03 6.78 -49.97
N ILE A 528 -0.50 6.07 -48.98
CA ILE A 528 -0.23 6.26 -47.60
C ILE A 528 0.76 5.21 -47.09
N VAL A 529 1.79 5.66 -46.38
CA VAL A 529 2.64 4.83 -45.55
C VAL A 529 2.24 5.06 -44.13
N GLY A 530 1.94 4.01 -43.39
CA GLY A 530 1.56 4.06 -41.96
C GLY A 530 2.44 3.17 -41.12
N ALA A 531 2.56 3.53 -39.84
CA ALA A 531 3.13 2.67 -38.81
C ALA A 531 2.37 2.81 -37.52
N VAL A 532 2.10 1.67 -36.89
CA VAL A 532 1.63 1.60 -35.51
C VAL A 532 2.83 1.74 -34.59
N LEU A 533 2.79 2.74 -33.75
CA LEU A 533 3.82 3.07 -32.79
C LEU A 533 3.35 2.69 -31.40
N LYS A 534 4.28 2.32 -30.52
CA LYS A 534 3.99 1.95 -29.13
C LYS A 534 4.84 2.77 -28.17
N ASN A 535 4.35 3.02 -26.97
CA ASN A 535 5.09 3.62 -25.88
C ASN A 535 5.02 2.72 -24.65
N TYR A 536 6.14 2.09 -24.30
CA TYR A 536 6.23 1.24 -23.11
C TYR A 536 6.71 2.01 -21.88
N GLY A 537 7.09 3.29 -22.07
CA GLY A 537 7.58 4.19 -21.05
C GLY A 537 6.54 5.17 -20.52
N ARG A 538 7.04 6.24 -19.90
CA ARG A 538 6.25 7.31 -19.32
C ARG A 538 5.60 8.17 -20.41
N PHE A 539 4.42 8.68 -20.13
CA PHE A 539 3.69 9.59 -21.00
C PHE A 539 3.76 11.03 -20.46
N SER A 540 4.18 11.94 -21.33
CA SER A 540 4.19 13.38 -21.08
C SER A 540 3.27 14.07 -22.10
N PRO A 541 2.04 14.46 -21.74
CA PRO A 541 1.06 14.98 -22.72
C PRO A 541 1.47 16.27 -23.40
N SER A 542 2.37 17.06 -22.82
CA SER A 542 2.89 18.31 -23.40
C SER A 542 4.03 18.11 -24.38
N GLU A 543 4.60 16.91 -24.46
CA GLU A 543 5.75 16.60 -25.31
C GLU A 543 5.32 16.48 -26.78
N LYS A 544 6.19 16.89 -27.70
CA LYS A 544 5.99 16.75 -29.15
C LYS A 544 7.00 15.77 -29.69
N VAL A 545 6.51 14.79 -30.44
CA VAL A 545 7.30 13.72 -31.03
C VAL A 545 7.48 13.98 -32.53
N LYS A 546 8.71 13.92 -33.00
CA LYS A 546 9.01 14.02 -34.41
C LYS A 546 9.01 12.64 -35.06
N TYR A 547 8.54 12.57 -36.28
CA TYR A 547 8.50 11.35 -37.08
C TYR A 547 9.15 11.61 -38.43
N LEU A 548 9.93 10.65 -38.91
CA LEU A 548 10.56 10.68 -40.23
C LEU A 548 10.14 9.42 -40.99
N ALA A 549 9.57 9.59 -42.19
CA ALA A 549 9.47 8.52 -43.17
C ALA A 549 10.47 8.75 -44.29
N LYS A 550 11.29 7.74 -44.59
CA LYS A 550 12.27 7.79 -45.68
C LYS A 550 11.92 6.71 -46.70
N ILE A 551 11.69 7.10 -47.90
CA ILE A 551 11.33 6.22 -49.03
C ILE A 551 12.54 6.12 -49.94
N THR A 552 13.10 4.95 -50.11
CA THR A 552 14.21 4.66 -51.02
C THR A 552 13.69 3.97 -52.26
N GLN A 553 13.96 4.51 -53.44
CA GLN A 553 13.57 3.99 -54.77
C GLN A 553 14.58 2.94 -55.24
N GLU A 554 14.22 2.18 -56.27
CA GLU A 554 15.15 1.25 -56.93
C GLU A 554 16.37 1.91 -57.50
N THR A 555 16.25 3.14 -57.96
CA THR A 555 17.38 3.99 -58.46
C THR A 555 18.40 4.33 -57.35
N GLY A 556 18.07 4.07 -56.08
CA GLY A 556 18.88 4.47 -54.92
C GLY A 556 18.60 5.88 -54.41
N GLN A 557 17.77 6.64 -55.12
CA GLN A 557 17.30 7.94 -54.64
C GLN A 557 16.37 7.81 -53.43
N SER A 558 16.48 8.72 -52.46
CA SER A 558 15.65 8.71 -51.27
C SER A 558 14.89 10.02 -51.14
N ILE A 559 13.63 9.95 -50.71
CA ILE A 559 12.75 11.07 -50.39
C ILE A 559 12.38 10.94 -48.93
N SER A 560 12.42 12.04 -48.16
CA SER A 560 12.13 12.10 -46.73
C SER A 560 10.91 12.97 -46.43
N PHE A 561 10.08 12.54 -45.54
CA PHE A 561 8.86 13.20 -45.07
C PHE A 561 8.95 13.37 -43.57
N ASN A 562 8.88 14.60 -43.07
CA ASN A 562 8.90 14.90 -41.64
C ASN A 562 7.50 15.26 -41.17
N GLN A 563 7.15 14.81 -40.00
CA GLN A 563 5.90 15.15 -39.33
C GLN A 563 6.18 15.34 -37.83
N THR A 564 5.37 16.18 -37.17
CA THR A 564 5.42 16.35 -35.72
C THR A 564 4.02 16.06 -35.18
N GLY A 565 3.90 15.16 -34.23
CA GLY A 565 2.68 14.81 -33.53
C GLY A 565 2.75 15.13 -32.02
N SER A 566 1.68 14.88 -31.33
CA SER A 566 1.67 14.87 -29.86
C SER A 566 2.23 13.54 -29.35
N ALA A 567 2.81 13.56 -28.14
CA ALA A 567 3.15 12.34 -27.45
C ALA A 567 1.88 11.49 -27.24
N PHE A 568 2.07 10.19 -27.19
CA PHE A 568 0.99 9.23 -27.01
C PHE A 568 1.27 8.28 -25.85
N ALA A 569 0.18 7.85 -25.20
CA ALA A 569 0.25 7.11 -23.95
C ALA A 569 0.70 5.64 -24.12
N LYS A 570 0.17 4.95 -25.13
CA LYS A 570 0.42 3.51 -25.38
C LYS A 570 0.68 3.19 -26.83
N LYS A 571 -0.26 3.54 -27.69
CA LYS A 571 -0.23 3.25 -29.13
C LYS A 571 -0.73 4.48 -29.88
N ASP A 572 -0.14 4.75 -31.01
CA ASP A 572 -0.62 5.70 -32.00
C ASP A 572 -0.28 5.20 -33.39
N THR A 573 -0.90 5.80 -34.41
CA THR A 573 -0.60 5.47 -35.80
C THR A 573 -0.23 6.73 -36.54
N VAL A 574 0.98 6.74 -37.09
CA VAL A 574 1.46 7.83 -37.93
C VAL A 574 1.19 7.50 -39.40
N PHE A 575 0.77 8.51 -40.17
CA PHE A 575 0.46 8.39 -41.61
C PHE A 575 1.25 9.42 -42.39
N PHE A 576 1.90 8.97 -43.48
CA PHE A 576 2.59 9.81 -44.44
C PHE A 576 1.95 9.65 -45.81
N LYS A 577 1.46 10.72 -46.41
CA LYS A 577 1.04 10.74 -47.82
C LYS A 577 2.26 10.87 -48.72
N VAL A 578 2.55 9.87 -49.48
CA VAL A 578 3.74 9.76 -50.36
C VAL A 578 3.33 9.86 -51.81
N PRO A 579 3.82 10.78 -52.60
CA PRO A 579 3.62 10.77 -54.06
C PRO A 579 4.29 9.54 -54.64
N TYR A 580 3.60 8.89 -55.59
CA TYR A 580 4.20 7.78 -56.33
C TYR A 580 4.99 8.37 -57.52
N SER A 581 6.30 8.31 -57.48
CA SER A 581 7.15 8.87 -58.55
C SER A 581 8.04 7.83 -59.23
N ASP A 582 8.34 6.73 -58.56
CA ASP A 582 9.17 5.64 -59.09
C ASP A 582 9.01 4.39 -58.19
N LYS A 583 9.58 3.26 -58.63
CA LYS A 583 9.56 2.00 -57.93
C LYS A 583 10.24 2.08 -56.59
N ILE A 584 9.56 1.63 -55.54
CA ILE A 584 10.04 1.71 -54.15
C ILE A 584 10.79 0.43 -53.82
N ARG A 585 11.96 0.59 -53.25
CA ARG A 585 12.82 -0.51 -52.74
C ARG A 585 12.67 -0.69 -51.21
N LYS A 586 12.60 0.40 -50.46
CA LYS A 586 12.58 0.37 -48.97
C LYS A 586 11.78 1.55 -48.43
N ILE A 587 11.05 1.32 -47.35
CA ILE A 587 10.42 2.35 -46.54
C ILE A 587 10.97 2.21 -45.14
N GLU A 588 11.44 3.32 -44.57
CA GLU A 588 11.94 3.44 -43.21
C GLU A 588 11.10 4.47 -42.47
N ILE A 589 10.67 4.13 -41.25
CA ILE A 589 9.99 5.07 -40.34
C ILE A 589 10.83 5.14 -39.08
N LYS A 590 11.13 6.36 -38.65
CA LYS A 590 11.86 6.64 -37.43
C LYS A 590 11.09 7.60 -36.55
N ILE A 591 10.99 7.25 -35.25
CA ILE A 591 10.49 8.10 -34.17
C ILE A 591 11.68 8.85 -33.62
N ASP A 592 11.48 10.11 -33.24
CA ASP A 592 12.50 11.01 -32.70
C ASP A 592 13.85 10.90 -33.42
N PRO A 593 13.91 11.19 -34.73
CA PRO A 593 15.09 10.98 -35.58
C PRO A 593 16.33 11.73 -35.12
N GLU A 594 16.17 12.76 -34.30
CA GLU A 594 17.25 13.62 -33.80
C GLU A 594 17.67 13.25 -32.36
N ASN A 595 17.04 12.22 -31.73
CA ASN A 595 17.21 11.85 -30.33
C ASN A 595 17.05 13.05 -29.39
N GLY A 596 16.02 13.88 -29.66
CA GLY A 596 15.71 15.05 -28.84
C GLY A 596 14.96 14.73 -27.58
N ILE A 597 14.34 13.54 -27.50
CA ILE A 597 13.64 12.97 -26.35
C ILE A 597 14.55 11.89 -25.75
N GLU A 598 14.86 12.01 -24.48
CA GLU A 598 15.65 11.00 -23.78
C GLU A 598 14.80 9.78 -23.44
N GLU A 599 15.08 8.62 -24.04
CA GLU A 599 14.29 7.39 -23.90
C GLU A 599 15.05 6.30 -23.13
N TYR A 600 14.35 5.22 -22.76
CA TYR A 600 14.99 4.03 -22.19
C TYR A 600 15.76 3.23 -23.23
N ASN A 601 15.28 3.19 -24.45
CA ASN A 601 15.88 2.44 -25.53
C ASN A 601 15.74 3.21 -26.86
N GLU A 602 16.80 3.87 -27.25
CA GLU A 602 16.87 4.60 -28.54
C GLU A 602 17.00 3.68 -29.76
N ALA A 603 17.30 2.40 -29.56
CA ALA A 603 17.57 1.47 -30.65
C ALA A 603 16.30 0.83 -31.25
N ASN A 604 15.13 1.02 -30.63
CA ASN A 604 13.84 0.49 -31.08
C ASN A 604 12.97 1.53 -31.80
N ASN A 605 13.49 2.74 -32.02
CA ASN A 605 12.78 3.88 -32.61
C ASN A 605 12.69 3.81 -34.14
N GLU A 606 13.30 2.82 -34.77
CA GLU A 606 13.35 2.72 -36.22
C GLU A 606 12.84 1.37 -36.71
N VAL A 607 12.06 1.40 -37.79
CA VAL A 607 11.57 0.24 -38.49
C VAL A 607 11.67 0.40 -39.99
N ALA A 608 11.93 -0.70 -40.67
CA ALA A 608 12.05 -0.70 -42.13
C ALA A 608 11.25 -1.83 -42.76
N MET A 609 10.63 -1.53 -43.89
CA MET A 609 9.99 -2.49 -44.76
C MET A 609 10.74 -2.51 -46.10
N ASN A 610 11.26 -3.66 -46.47
CA ASN A 610 11.80 -3.89 -47.82
C ASN A 610 10.69 -4.37 -48.76
N PHE A 611 10.69 -3.81 -49.97
CA PHE A 611 9.73 -4.22 -50.96
C PHE A 611 10.36 -5.26 -51.89
N PRO A 612 9.60 -6.31 -52.23
CA PRO A 612 10.01 -7.24 -53.25
C PRO A 612 10.08 -6.55 -54.62
N GLY A 613 10.69 -7.21 -55.60
CA GLY A 613 10.89 -6.64 -56.92
C GLY A 613 9.60 -6.22 -57.66
N GLN A 614 9.79 -5.52 -58.79
CA GLN A 614 8.74 -4.79 -59.50
C GLN A 614 7.48 -5.63 -59.89
N ALA A 615 7.62 -6.94 -60.09
CA ALA A 615 6.50 -7.79 -60.49
C ALA A 615 5.45 -7.94 -59.37
N GLU A 616 5.86 -7.97 -58.09
CA GLU A 616 4.93 -8.14 -56.96
C GLU A 616 4.18 -6.86 -56.62
N TRP A 617 4.70 -5.66 -56.96
CA TRP A 617 4.03 -4.39 -56.75
C TRP A 617 2.84 -4.15 -57.69
N THR A 618 2.84 -4.74 -58.89
CA THR A 618 1.77 -4.59 -59.87
C THR A 618 0.59 -5.50 -59.58
N GLU A 619 0.79 -6.57 -58.83
CA GLU A 619 -0.21 -7.57 -58.50
C GLU A 619 -0.84 -7.40 -57.10
N ILE A 620 -0.33 -6.51 -56.25
CA ILE A 620 -0.93 -6.24 -54.97
C ILE A 620 -2.27 -5.55 -55.16
N SER A 621 -3.30 -6.38 -55.07
CA SER A 621 -4.69 -5.94 -55.14
C SER A 621 -5.06 -5.00 -53.99
N SER A 622 -6.05 -4.20 -54.22
CA SER A 622 -6.79 -3.18 -53.45
C SER A 622 -6.90 -3.25 -51.95
N LYS A 623 -6.33 -4.23 -51.30
CA LYS A 623 -6.40 -4.33 -49.84
C LYS A 623 -5.18 -3.64 -49.28
N THR A 624 -5.40 -2.74 -48.36
CA THR A 624 -4.38 -2.25 -47.44
C THR A 624 -3.49 -3.38 -46.98
N LEU A 625 -2.20 -3.32 -47.24
CA LEU A 625 -1.23 -4.25 -46.67
C LEU A 625 -1.06 -3.92 -45.18
N TYR A 626 -2.00 -4.44 -44.39
CA TYR A 626 -1.81 -4.39 -42.95
C TYR A 626 -0.91 -5.56 -42.54
N PRO A 627 0.03 -5.33 -41.61
CA PRO A 627 0.68 -6.42 -40.92
C PRO A 627 -0.36 -7.31 -40.23
N GLU A 628 -0.08 -8.61 -40.10
CA GLU A 628 -0.99 -9.56 -39.43
C GLU A 628 -1.44 -9.10 -38.04
N ASN A 629 -0.65 -8.22 -37.37
CA ASN A 629 -0.95 -7.65 -36.08
C ASN A 629 -1.41 -6.17 -36.14
N PHE A 630 -1.78 -5.65 -37.30
CA PHE A 630 -2.46 -4.36 -37.36
C PHE A 630 -3.84 -4.53 -36.74
N LEU A 631 -3.95 -4.16 -35.52
CA LEU A 631 -5.22 -4.03 -34.84
C LEU A 631 -5.74 -2.64 -35.16
N ALA A 632 -6.93 -2.56 -35.79
CA ALA A 632 -7.79 -1.39 -35.67
C ALA A 632 -7.80 -0.98 -34.21
N ASP A 633 -8.14 0.27 -33.91
CA ASP A 633 -8.33 0.67 -32.53
C ASP A 633 -9.29 -0.29 -31.83
N VAL A 634 -8.78 -1.10 -30.93
CA VAL A 634 -9.55 -2.06 -30.14
C VAL A 634 -9.50 -1.73 -28.66
N LEU A 635 -8.75 -0.67 -28.32
CA LEU A 635 -8.70 -0.21 -26.94
C LEU A 635 -10.00 0.53 -26.62
N ARG A 636 -10.54 0.25 -25.46
CA ARG A 636 -11.80 0.81 -25.04
C ARG A 636 -11.55 2.12 -24.30
N PRO A 637 -12.35 3.16 -24.55
CA PRO A 637 -12.25 4.40 -23.79
C PRO A 637 -12.61 4.17 -22.34
N PHE A 638 -12.12 5.05 -21.49
CA PHE A 638 -12.42 5.08 -20.07
C PHE A 638 -13.36 6.25 -19.75
N LEU A 639 -14.38 5.93 -18.93
CA LEU A 639 -15.40 6.87 -18.52
C LEU A 639 -15.29 7.19 -17.02
N GLU A 640 -15.27 8.47 -16.68
CA GLU A 640 -15.35 8.95 -15.32
C GLU A 640 -16.63 9.78 -15.15
N VAL A 641 -17.43 9.47 -14.12
CA VAL A 641 -18.68 10.18 -13.84
C VAL A 641 -18.60 10.81 -12.46
N LYS A 642 -18.94 12.10 -12.38
CA LYS A 642 -18.95 12.89 -11.14
C LYS A 642 -20.27 13.63 -10.98
N ILE A 643 -20.73 13.69 -9.74
CA ILE A 643 -21.83 14.59 -9.32
C ILE A 643 -21.26 15.65 -8.38
N ASP A 644 -21.57 16.91 -8.65
CA ASP A 644 -21.01 18.07 -7.94
C ASP A 644 -19.48 18.05 -7.82
N GLY A 645 -18.82 17.59 -8.91
CA GLY A 645 -17.36 17.51 -9.02
C GLY A 645 -16.71 16.36 -8.25
N LYS A 646 -17.50 15.43 -7.67
CA LYS A 646 -17.03 14.29 -6.86
C LYS A 646 -17.53 12.97 -7.44
N SER A 647 -16.74 11.91 -7.25
CA SER A 647 -17.17 10.54 -7.56
C SER A 647 -18.38 10.20 -6.70
N ILE A 648 -19.34 9.49 -7.29
CA ILE A 648 -20.60 9.11 -6.65
C ILE A 648 -20.59 7.65 -6.26
N GLU A 649 -21.12 7.36 -5.06
CA GLU A 649 -21.32 5.99 -4.58
C GLU A 649 -22.78 5.54 -4.75
N ASN A 650 -22.96 4.21 -4.81
CA ASN A 650 -24.30 3.64 -4.92
C ASN A 650 -25.17 4.02 -3.71
N GLU A 651 -26.43 4.37 -3.96
CA GLU A 651 -27.41 4.88 -2.96
C GLU A 651 -27.02 6.21 -2.27
N GLN A 652 -26.02 6.91 -2.76
CA GLN A 652 -25.63 8.22 -2.23
C GLN A 652 -26.78 9.23 -2.29
N LEU A 653 -26.85 10.13 -1.28
CA LEU A 653 -27.76 11.25 -1.30
C LEU A 653 -27.16 12.41 -2.10
N ILE A 654 -27.92 12.95 -3.04
CA ILE A 654 -27.53 14.11 -3.83
C ILE A 654 -28.59 15.22 -3.79
N ALA A 655 -28.16 16.43 -4.11
CA ALA A 655 -29.03 17.57 -4.20
C ALA A 655 -29.94 17.50 -5.45
N LYS A 656 -31.11 18.14 -5.38
CA LYS A 656 -32.10 18.20 -6.46
C LYS A 656 -31.54 18.81 -7.75
N ASN A 657 -30.71 19.83 -7.58
CA ASN A 657 -30.05 20.59 -8.67
C ASN A 657 -28.57 20.26 -8.82
N ALA A 658 -28.22 19.02 -8.54
CA ALA A 658 -26.83 18.56 -8.67
C ALA A 658 -26.31 18.71 -10.11
N SER A 659 -25.03 19.00 -10.25
CA SER A 659 -24.32 19.02 -11.54
C SER A 659 -23.79 17.62 -11.89
N LEU A 660 -23.85 17.27 -13.16
CA LEU A 660 -23.30 16.04 -13.68
C LEU A 660 -22.08 16.34 -14.56
N THR A 661 -20.96 15.75 -14.27
CA THR A 661 -19.76 15.81 -15.11
C THR A 661 -19.42 14.40 -15.59
N VAL A 662 -19.33 14.23 -16.89
CA VAL A 662 -18.86 13.00 -17.54
C VAL A 662 -17.55 13.31 -18.24
N ILE A 663 -16.50 12.54 -17.97
CA ILE A 663 -15.19 12.70 -18.60
C ILE A 663 -14.90 11.41 -19.36
N LEU A 664 -14.72 11.53 -20.66
CA LEU A 664 -14.30 10.44 -21.55
C LEU A 664 -12.81 10.61 -21.86
N ASN A 665 -12.06 9.54 -21.63
CA ASN A 665 -10.63 9.45 -21.92
C ASN A 665 -10.41 8.30 -22.91
N ASP A 666 -9.51 8.52 -23.84
CA ASP A 666 -9.10 7.52 -24.82
C ASP A 666 -7.58 7.51 -24.95
N ASP A 667 -7.02 6.44 -25.48
CA ASP A 667 -5.60 6.38 -25.83
C ASP A 667 -5.31 7.13 -27.15
N ARG A 668 -6.36 7.41 -27.95
CA ARG A 668 -6.30 8.17 -29.19
C ARG A 668 -7.09 9.48 -29.14
N SER A 669 -6.91 10.29 -30.17
CA SER A 669 -7.57 11.60 -30.27
C SER A 669 -9.08 11.46 -30.47
N LEU A 670 -9.83 12.08 -29.56
CA LEU A 670 -11.28 12.26 -29.66
C LEU A 670 -11.56 13.51 -30.54
N LYS A 671 -11.89 13.31 -31.81
CA LYS A 671 -11.96 14.44 -32.78
C LYS A 671 -13.25 15.24 -32.74
N ALA A 672 -14.38 14.62 -32.43
CA ALA A 672 -15.70 15.28 -32.38
C ALA A 672 -16.48 14.79 -31.17
N PRO A 673 -17.29 15.66 -30.51
CA PRO A 673 -18.05 15.26 -29.33
C PRO A 673 -19.30 14.44 -29.62
N ASP A 674 -19.78 14.44 -30.88
CA ASP A 674 -21.08 13.87 -31.25
C ASP A 674 -21.07 12.33 -31.14
N GLY A 675 -21.99 11.81 -30.34
CA GLY A 675 -22.19 10.37 -30.19
C GLY A 675 -21.20 9.64 -29.26
N LEU A 676 -20.17 10.34 -28.74
CA LEU A 676 -19.16 9.73 -27.86
C LEU A 676 -19.72 9.34 -26.48
N VAL A 677 -20.67 10.12 -25.97
CA VAL A 677 -21.28 9.88 -24.66
C VAL A 677 -22.79 9.87 -24.80
N LYS A 678 -23.45 8.93 -24.11
CA LYS A 678 -24.90 8.87 -23.94
C LYS A 678 -25.23 8.73 -22.46
N VAL A 679 -26.15 9.55 -21.99
CA VAL A 679 -26.55 9.60 -20.58
C VAL A 679 -28.03 9.30 -20.48
N TYR A 680 -28.40 8.41 -19.56
CA TYR A 680 -29.78 7.99 -19.35
C TYR A 680 -30.11 8.06 -17.86
N LEU A 681 -31.37 8.39 -17.56
CA LEU A 681 -31.88 8.47 -16.21
C LEU A 681 -33.21 7.70 -16.11
N LYS A 682 -33.42 6.98 -14.98
CA LYS A 682 -34.73 6.45 -14.61
C LYS A 682 -35.07 6.80 -13.16
N SER A 683 -36.36 6.95 -12.83
CA SER A 683 -36.84 7.38 -11.53
C SER A 683 -37.50 6.28 -10.71
N CYS A 684 -37.51 5.05 -11.18
CA CYS A 684 -37.95 3.88 -10.41
C CYS A 684 -37.26 2.63 -10.90
N GLU A 685 -37.20 1.58 -10.10
CA GLU A 685 -36.48 0.35 -10.40
C GLU A 685 -36.97 -0.33 -11.67
N THR A 686 -38.28 -0.36 -11.86
CA THR A 686 -38.96 -0.99 -13.03
C THR A 686 -39.18 -0.03 -14.21
N CYS A 687 -38.82 1.25 -14.06
CA CYS A 687 -38.95 2.24 -15.12
C CYS A 687 -37.94 2.02 -16.24
N GLN A 688 -38.27 2.46 -17.45
CA GLN A 688 -37.31 2.50 -18.56
C GLN A 688 -36.34 3.66 -18.40
N TYR A 689 -35.12 3.46 -18.85
CA TYR A 689 -34.13 4.50 -18.99
C TYR A 689 -34.52 5.51 -20.07
N LEU A 690 -34.58 6.78 -19.71
CA LEU A 690 -34.84 7.88 -20.64
C LEU A 690 -33.54 8.62 -20.96
N PRO A 691 -33.23 8.88 -22.23
CA PRO A 691 -32.02 9.62 -22.59
C PRO A 691 -32.11 11.08 -22.12
N LEU A 692 -31.01 11.59 -21.59
CA LEU A 692 -30.85 13.02 -21.38
C LEU A 692 -30.46 13.71 -22.69
N ASP A 693 -30.95 14.93 -22.89
CA ASP A 693 -30.64 15.72 -24.06
C ASP A 693 -29.19 16.23 -24.02
N MET A 694 -28.34 15.64 -24.86
CA MET A 694 -26.91 15.98 -24.90
C MET A 694 -26.63 17.42 -25.34
N ASN A 695 -27.57 18.10 -26.00
CA ASN A 695 -27.42 19.53 -26.36
C ASN A 695 -27.40 20.45 -25.13
N LYS A 696 -27.88 19.98 -23.97
CA LYS A 696 -27.81 20.72 -22.70
C LYS A 696 -26.43 20.62 -22.01
N PHE A 697 -25.57 19.75 -22.49
CA PHE A 697 -24.24 19.60 -21.93
C PHE A 697 -23.25 20.61 -22.53
N VAL A 698 -22.49 21.25 -21.68
CA VAL A 698 -21.32 22.03 -22.11
C VAL A 698 -20.18 21.05 -22.35
N VAL A 699 -19.67 21.01 -23.56
CA VAL A 699 -18.59 20.11 -23.94
C VAL A 699 -17.27 20.88 -23.97
N ASN A 700 -16.34 20.47 -23.15
CA ASN A 700 -14.99 21.02 -23.06
C ASN A 700 -13.98 19.98 -23.54
N ARG A 701 -13.15 20.35 -24.50
CA ARG A 701 -11.98 19.55 -24.86
C ARG A 701 -10.83 19.87 -23.92
N VAL A 702 -10.53 18.94 -23.02
CA VAL A 702 -9.46 19.10 -22.02
C VAL A 702 -8.08 18.84 -22.64
N SER A 703 -8.02 17.83 -23.49
CA SER A 703 -6.85 17.47 -24.32
C SER A 703 -7.30 16.80 -25.61
N ASP A 704 -6.37 16.40 -26.46
CA ASP A 704 -6.71 15.68 -27.70
C ASP A 704 -7.43 14.35 -27.45
N ASN A 705 -7.12 13.70 -26.33
CA ASN A 705 -7.65 12.40 -25.93
C ASN A 705 -8.53 12.44 -24.68
N GLN A 706 -9.00 13.63 -24.28
CA GLN A 706 -9.91 13.80 -23.14
C GLN A 706 -11.00 14.84 -23.43
N MET A 707 -12.25 14.44 -23.28
CA MET A 707 -13.42 15.31 -23.37
C MET A 707 -14.24 15.30 -22.09
N GLN A 708 -14.70 16.45 -21.69
CA GLN A 708 -15.57 16.68 -20.54
C GLN A 708 -16.94 17.14 -21.01
N PHE A 709 -17.98 16.49 -20.51
CA PHE A 709 -19.39 16.82 -20.72
C PHE A 709 -19.98 17.26 -19.38
N LEU A 710 -20.40 18.51 -19.28
CA LEU A 710 -20.91 19.12 -18.04
C LEU A 710 -22.38 19.51 -18.22
N LEU A 711 -23.25 18.97 -17.36
CA LEU A 711 -24.64 19.42 -17.18
C LEU A 711 -24.73 20.08 -15.81
N SER A 712 -25.02 21.39 -15.78
CA SER A 712 -24.98 22.19 -14.54
C SER A 712 -26.11 21.89 -13.57
N ASP A 713 -27.25 21.37 -14.05
CA ASP A 713 -28.43 21.12 -13.25
C ASP A 713 -29.21 19.92 -13.81
N LEU A 714 -29.28 18.84 -13.04
CA LEU A 714 -29.99 17.61 -13.39
C LEU A 714 -31.52 17.74 -13.23
N GLN A 715 -32.05 18.75 -12.50
CA GLN A 715 -33.46 19.00 -12.25
C GLN A 715 -34.23 17.76 -11.75
N LEU A 716 -33.68 17.08 -10.77
CA LEU A 716 -34.18 15.81 -10.23
C LEU A 716 -35.40 16.04 -9.33
N GLN A 717 -36.28 15.05 -9.26
CA GLN A 717 -37.35 15.01 -8.25
C GLN A 717 -36.89 14.19 -7.05
N ALA A 718 -37.52 14.42 -5.88
CA ALA A 718 -37.24 13.61 -4.70
C ALA A 718 -37.55 12.12 -4.95
N GLY A 719 -36.71 11.24 -4.51
CA GLY A 719 -36.84 9.80 -4.70
C GLY A 719 -35.53 9.11 -5.13
N THR A 720 -35.61 7.84 -5.41
CA THR A 720 -34.48 7.06 -5.90
C THR A 720 -34.40 7.14 -7.42
N HIS A 721 -33.22 7.44 -7.92
CA HIS A 721 -32.90 7.50 -9.35
C HIS A 721 -31.76 6.56 -9.71
N TRP A 722 -31.72 6.17 -10.98
CA TRP A 722 -30.61 5.38 -11.56
C TRP A 722 -30.05 6.14 -12.75
N LEU A 723 -28.78 6.34 -12.76
CA LEU A 723 -28.01 6.98 -13.82
C LEU A 723 -27.26 5.89 -14.58
N LEU A 724 -27.41 5.87 -15.90
CA LEU A 724 -26.64 5.01 -16.80
C LEU A 724 -25.89 5.91 -17.78
N VAL A 725 -24.57 5.75 -17.86
CA VAL A 725 -23.70 6.48 -18.78
C VAL A 725 -22.96 5.48 -19.65
N GLN A 726 -23.03 5.70 -20.94
CA GLN A 726 -22.32 4.94 -21.96
C GLN A 726 -21.31 5.85 -22.66
N GLY A 727 -20.12 5.33 -22.91
CA GLY A 727 -19.09 6.01 -23.67
C GLY A 727 -18.63 5.16 -24.84
N ALA A 728 -18.22 5.80 -25.91
CA ALA A 728 -17.59 5.15 -27.06
C ALA A 728 -16.51 6.08 -27.64
N ASP A 729 -15.47 5.50 -28.25
CA ASP A 729 -14.54 6.25 -29.07
C ASP A 729 -15.12 6.51 -30.49
N LYS A 730 -14.32 7.12 -31.31
CA LYS A 730 -14.72 7.43 -32.72
C LYS A 730 -14.76 6.18 -33.64
N GLU A 731 -14.07 5.10 -33.26
CA GLU A 731 -14.05 3.82 -33.96
C GLU A 731 -15.19 2.90 -33.53
N GLY A 732 -15.94 3.30 -32.49
CA GLY A 732 -17.10 2.56 -31.99
C GLY A 732 -16.75 1.56 -30.89
N ASN A 733 -15.52 1.55 -30.35
CA ASN A 733 -15.23 0.78 -29.15
C ASN A 733 -15.95 1.42 -27.96
N THR A 734 -16.77 0.64 -27.27
CA THR A 734 -17.52 1.09 -26.12
C THR A 734 -16.74 0.83 -24.84
N VAL A 735 -16.98 1.63 -23.81
CA VAL A 735 -16.51 1.31 -22.45
C VAL A 735 -16.89 -0.12 -22.09
N GLU A 736 -16.01 -0.83 -21.40
CA GLU A 736 -16.19 -2.27 -21.10
C GLU A 736 -17.47 -2.54 -20.32
N THR A 737 -17.74 -1.68 -19.33
CA THR A 737 -18.97 -1.73 -18.54
C THR A 737 -19.55 -0.32 -18.52
N PRO A 738 -20.80 -0.10 -18.96
CA PRO A 738 -21.47 1.17 -18.79
C PRO A 738 -21.47 1.56 -17.31
N PHE A 739 -21.30 2.85 -17.03
CA PHE A 739 -21.42 3.34 -15.67
C PHE A 739 -22.89 3.34 -15.27
N GLU A 740 -23.26 2.51 -14.30
CA GLU A 740 -24.62 2.43 -13.78
C GLU A 740 -24.58 2.61 -12.25
N ILE A 741 -25.40 3.53 -11.73
CA ILE A 741 -25.46 3.80 -10.30
C ILE A 741 -26.85 4.24 -9.88
N SER A 742 -27.26 3.86 -8.67
CA SER A 742 -28.47 4.40 -8.02
C SER A 742 -28.09 5.45 -6.98
N PHE A 743 -28.93 6.48 -6.83
CA PHE A 743 -28.77 7.53 -5.82
C PHE A 743 -30.14 8.03 -5.35
N LYS A 744 -30.14 8.70 -4.19
CA LYS A 744 -31.36 9.25 -3.59
C LYS A 744 -31.33 10.77 -3.65
N VAL A 745 -32.45 11.36 -4.01
CA VAL A 745 -32.65 12.81 -4.03
C VAL A 745 -33.62 13.16 -2.92
N THR A 746 -33.27 14.17 -2.12
CA THR A 746 -34.17 14.66 -1.05
C THR A 746 -34.62 16.08 -1.29
N ASP A 747 -35.89 16.36 -0.96
CA ASP A 747 -36.45 17.72 -0.91
C ASP A 747 -36.21 18.41 0.45
N GLN A 748 -35.70 17.66 1.46
CA GLN A 748 -35.49 18.21 2.80
C GLN A 748 -34.21 19.04 2.88
N SER A 749 -34.21 20.01 3.76
CA SER A 749 -33.05 20.85 4.12
C SER A 749 -31.98 20.10 4.95
N SER A 750 -32.14 18.80 5.13
CA SER A 750 -31.15 17.97 5.83
C SER A 750 -29.85 17.92 5.03
N LYS A 751 -28.75 18.24 5.67
CA LYS A 751 -27.39 18.23 5.09
C LYS A 751 -26.73 16.86 5.10
N GLY A 752 -27.45 15.80 5.53
CA GLY A 752 -26.87 14.47 5.55
C GLY A 752 -27.82 13.32 5.88
N ILE A 753 -27.34 12.10 5.68
CA ILE A 753 -27.98 10.84 6.10
C ILE A 753 -26.97 10.03 6.92
N LEU A 754 -27.48 9.33 7.93
CA LEU A 754 -26.73 8.35 8.72
C LEU A 754 -27.30 6.96 8.49
N ILE A 755 -26.45 6.05 8.06
CA ILE A 755 -26.73 4.62 7.95
C ILE A 755 -25.71 3.88 8.82
N VAL A 756 -26.19 3.00 9.70
CA VAL A 756 -25.31 2.15 10.52
C VAL A 756 -25.49 0.70 10.09
N PHE A 757 -24.38 0.05 9.76
CA PHE A 757 -24.39 -1.32 9.23
C PHE A 757 -23.21 -2.14 9.75
N PRO A 758 -23.37 -3.48 9.74
CA PRO A 758 -24.62 -4.20 9.56
C PRO A 758 -25.66 -3.85 10.66
N ASN A 759 -26.95 -3.96 10.38
CA ASN A 759 -28.02 -3.74 11.36
C ASN A 759 -29.23 -4.62 11.04
N PRO A 760 -29.52 -5.67 11.83
CA PRO A 760 -28.82 -6.11 13.03
C PRO A 760 -27.41 -6.60 12.79
N ALA A 761 -26.52 -6.44 13.79
CA ALA A 761 -25.11 -6.81 13.70
C ALA A 761 -24.75 -7.97 14.66
N GLU A 762 -23.90 -8.86 14.19
CA GLU A 762 -23.23 -9.89 15.00
C GLU A 762 -21.77 -9.53 15.33
N SER A 763 -21.32 -8.35 14.90
CA SER A 763 -20.00 -7.76 15.08
C SER A 763 -20.11 -6.27 15.43
N ASP A 764 -18.99 -5.58 15.48
CA ASP A 764 -18.96 -4.12 15.50
C ASP A 764 -19.53 -3.55 14.20
N VAL A 765 -19.93 -2.29 14.24
CA VAL A 765 -20.65 -1.65 13.14
C VAL A 765 -19.91 -0.46 12.57
N THR A 766 -20.24 -0.11 11.34
CA THR A 766 -19.76 1.12 10.70
C THR A 766 -20.90 2.11 10.51
N ALA A 767 -20.67 3.35 10.84
CA ALA A 767 -21.57 4.46 10.52
C ALA A 767 -21.13 5.06 9.16
N LYS A 768 -21.98 4.95 8.14
CA LYS A 768 -21.89 5.73 6.90
C LYS A 768 -22.64 7.04 7.10
N ILE A 769 -21.92 8.14 6.94
CA ILE A 769 -22.44 9.49 7.09
C ILE A 769 -22.34 10.17 5.73
N GLU A 770 -23.43 10.35 5.06
CA GLU A 770 -23.51 11.06 3.78
C GLU A 770 -23.76 12.54 4.06
N ILE A 771 -22.82 13.42 3.71
CA ILE A 771 -22.93 14.86 3.92
C ILE A 771 -23.17 15.54 2.57
N VAL A 772 -24.35 16.17 2.44
CA VAL A 772 -24.74 16.94 1.25
C VAL A 772 -24.77 18.42 1.61
N SER A 773 -23.71 19.13 1.30
CA SER A 773 -23.57 20.55 1.63
C SER A 773 -22.68 21.26 0.61
N PRO A 774 -23.02 22.49 0.19
CA PRO A 774 -22.12 23.32 -0.61
C PRO A 774 -20.92 23.83 0.21
N GLU A 775 -20.99 23.75 1.55
CA GLU A 775 -19.95 24.18 2.47
C GLU A 775 -19.20 22.98 3.04
N ASN A 776 -17.88 23.06 3.11
CA ASN A 776 -17.09 22.03 3.73
C ASN A 776 -17.28 22.02 5.25
N PRO A 777 -17.53 20.87 5.88
CA PRO A 777 -17.60 20.74 7.33
C PRO A 777 -16.23 21.01 7.95
N ILE A 778 -16.23 21.49 9.20
CA ILE A 778 -15.01 21.84 9.96
C ILE A 778 -14.71 20.89 11.10
N GLY A 779 -15.66 20.03 11.49
CA GLY A 779 -15.51 19.03 12.55
C GLY A 779 -16.73 18.15 12.68
N GLY A 780 -16.54 16.98 13.27
CA GLY A 780 -17.63 16.04 13.54
C GLY A 780 -17.35 15.17 14.77
N VAL A 781 -18.44 14.74 15.42
CA VAL A 781 -18.38 13.82 16.57
C VAL A 781 -19.49 12.79 16.42
N VAL A 782 -19.12 11.52 16.53
CA VAL A 782 -20.05 10.39 16.68
C VAL A 782 -20.20 10.09 18.16
N SER A 783 -21.43 10.10 18.67
CA SER A 783 -21.75 9.76 20.05
C SER A 783 -22.64 8.51 20.10
N VAL A 784 -22.28 7.55 20.93
CA VAL A 784 -23.04 6.31 21.10
C VAL A 784 -23.73 6.32 22.46
N PHE A 785 -25.02 5.94 22.47
CA PHE A 785 -25.86 5.92 23.64
C PHE A 785 -26.54 4.56 23.82
N GLU A 786 -26.80 4.16 25.08
CA GLU A 786 -27.78 3.14 25.39
C GLU A 786 -29.19 3.67 25.11
N THR A 787 -30.18 2.78 24.92
CA THR A 787 -31.59 3.16 24.78
C THR A 787 -32.15 3.86 26.02
N SER A 788 -31.51 3.73 27.16
CA SER A 788 -31.77 4.47 28.39
C SER A 788 -31.43 5.97 28.31
N GLY A 789 -30.73 6.39 27.24
CA GLY A 789 -30.21 7.75 27.08
C GLY A 789 -28.83 7.96 27.69
N LYS A 790 -28.25 6.95 28.31
CA LYS A 790 -26.90 7.04 28.87
C LYS A 790 -25.89 7.07 27.74
N ARG A 791 -25.06 8.09 27.70
CA ARG A 791 -23.93 8.22 26.77
C ARG A 791 -22.82 7.24 27.11
N LEU A 792 -22.33 6.51 26.12
CA LEU A 792 -21.31 5.49 26.28
C LEU A 792 -19.92 6.00 25.91
N PHE A 793 -19.77 6.55 24.71
CA PHE A 793 -18.52 7.15 24.24
C PHE A 793 -18.74 8.14 23.10
N ASP A 794 -17.69 8.90 22.79
CA ASP A 794 -17.58 9.80 21.66
C ASP A 794 -16.36 9.46 20.83
N LEU A 795 -16.51 9.58 19.52
CA LEU A 795 -15.44 9.50 18.54
C LEU A 795 -15.44 10.78 17.69
N PRO A 796 -14.43 11.65 17.84
CA PRO A 796 -14.25 12.75 16.89
C PRO A 796 -13.80 12.19 15.54
N PHE A 797 -14.26 12.81 14.45
CA PHE A 797 -13.81 12.49 13.10
C PHE A 797 -13.71 13.77 12.27
N SER A 798 -12.95 13.71 11.16
CA SER A 798 -12.78 14.82 10.22
C SER A 798 -13.74 14.64 9.05
N PRO A 799 -14.95 15.23 9.10
CA PRO A 799 -15.95 15.07 8.07
C PRO A 799 -15.56 15.79 6.76
N LYS A 800 -15.97 15.21 5.64
CA LYS A 800 -15.90 15.82 4.30
C LYS A 800 -17.25 15.75 3.62
N VAL A 801 -17.52 16.62 2.67
CA VAL A 801 -18.75 16.54 1.84
C VAL A 801 -18.70 15.25 1.03
N GLY A 802 -19.84 14.55 0.95
CA GLY A 802 -19.98 13.21 0.41
C GLY A 802 -19.93 12.14 1.50
N PRO A 803 -19.62 10.89 1.16
CA PRO A 803 -19.63 9.78 2.10
C PRO A 803 -18.44 9.83 3.07
N ASN A 804 -18.74 9.56 4.34
CA ASN A 804 -17.78 9.38 5.42
C ASN A 804 -18.12 8.08 6.13
N TYR A 805 -17.10 7.35 6.59
CA TYR A 805 -17.25 6.08 7.28
C TYR A 805 -16.55 6.13 8.62
N VAL A 806 -17.25 5.79 9.69
CA VAL A 806 -16.70 5.76 11.05
C VAL A 806 -16.98 4.39 11.65
N PHE A 807 -15.94 3.66 11.97
CA PHE A 807 -16.04 2.39 12.66
C PHE A 807 -16.43 2.61 14.12
N LEU A 808 -17.41 1.83 14.60
CA LEU A 808 -17.97 1.94 15.94
C LEU A 808 -17.83 0.59 16.67
N PRO A 809 -16.91 0.47 17.61
CA PRO A 809 -16.64 -0.78 18.34
C PRO A 809 -17.72 -1.03 19.42
N VAL A 810 -18.99 -0.99 19.05
CA VAL A 810 -20.12 -1.05 19.98
C VAL A 810 -20.24 -2.43 20.61
N LYS A 811 -20.14 -3.50 19.78
CA LYS A 811 -20.19 -4.87 20.29
C LYS A 811 -18.97 -5.20 21.12
N SER A 812 -17.79 -4.85 20.64
CA SER A 812 -16.53 -5.11 21.36
C SER A 812 -16.46 -4.42 22.72
N LEU A 813 -17.02 -3.21 22.86
CA LEU A 813 -16.95 -2.46 24.11
C LEU A 813 -18.14 -2.69 25.04
N TYR A 814 -19.34 -2.91 24.50
CA TYR A 814 -20.57 -2.91 25.28
C TYR A 814 -21.44 -4.15 25.09
N GLY A 815 -21.11 -5.03 24.12
CA GLY A 815 -21.78 -6.30 23.90
C GLY A 815 -23.11 -6.22 23.13
N ALA A 816 -23.91 -7.28 23.23
CA ALA A 816 -25.23 -7.34 22.60
C ALA A 816 -26.21 -6.35 23.24
N GLY A 817 -27.02 -5.68 22.43
CA GLY A 817 -27.96 -4.67 22.89
C GLY A 817 -28.50 -3.79 21.77
N SER A 818 -29.35 -2.85 22.15
CA SER A 818 -29.81 -1.79 21.23
C SER A 818 -29.17 -0.46 21.61
N TYR A 819 -28.59 0.20 20.61
CA TYR A 819 -27.85 1.44 20.79
C TYR A 819 -28.39 2.54 19.88
N ILE A 820 -28.19 3.78 20.28
CA ILE A 820 -28.51 4.97 19.50
C ILE A 820 -27.22 5.65 19.13
N ILE A 821 -27.01 5.84 17.83
CA ILE A 821 -25.85 6.52 17.26
C ILE A 821 -26.29 7.93 16.89
N LYS A 822 -25.64 8.94 17.45
CA LYS A 822 -25.84 10.36 17.09
C LYS A 822 -24.58 10.94 16.52
N ILE A 823 -24.69 11.65 15.40
CA ILE A 823 -23.59 12.29 14.76
C ILE A 823 -23.84 13.77 14.66
N LYS A 824 -22.93 14.57 15.16
CA LYS A 824 -22.95 16.01 15.01
C LYS A 824 -21.86 16.40 14.02
N VAL A 825 -22.23 17.18 13.00
CA VAL A 825 -21.32 17.76 12.01
C VAL A 825 -21.37 19.27 12.11
N ASP A 826 -20.23 19.90 12.28
CA ASP A 826 -20.11 21.35 12.45
C ASP A 826 -19.64 21.99 11.14
N PHE A 827 -20.24 23.15 10.79
CA PHE A 827 -19.92 23.96 9.63
C PHE A 827 -19.45 25.36 10.06
N LYS A 828 -18.64 26.03 9.22
CA LYS A 828 -18.09 27.33 9.58
C LYS A 828 -19.14 28.45 9.55
N ASN A 829 -19.99 28.46 8.52
CA ASN A 829 -20.93 29.55 8.25
C ASN A 829 -22.39 29.12 8.39
N SER A 830 -22.70 27.88 8.63
CA SER A 830 -24.08 27.37 8.78
C SER A 830 -24.25 26.57 10.07
N ALA A 831 -25.50 26.33 10.46
CA ALA A 831 -25.81 25.56 11.68
C ALA A 831 -25.24 24.12 11.59
N SER A 832 -24.83 23.61 12.76
CA SER A 832 -24.42 22.20 12.88
C SER A 832 -25.61 21.29 12.54
N GLU A 833 -25.30 20.18 11.86
CA GLU A 833 -26.27 19.12 11.56
C GLU A 833 -26.15 18.00 12.60
N THR A 834 -27.27 17.43 13.03
CA THR A 834 -27.29 16.27 13.91
C THR A 834 -28.10 15.16 13.27
N LEU A 835 -27.50 14.00 13.08
CA LEU A 835 -28.11 12.81 12.53
C LEU A 835 -28.20 11.73 13.61
N GLU A 836 -29.26 10.91 13.55
CA GLU A 836 -29.50 9.85 14.53
C GLU A 836 -29.91 8.54 13.84
N SER A 837 -29.39 7.44 14.31
CA SER A 837 -29.77 6.09 13.86
C SER A 837 -29.77 5.10 15.04
N ARG A 838 -30.61 4.08 14.95
CA ARG A 838 -30.64 2.98 15.90
C ARG A 838 -29.99 1.73 15.32
N VAL A 839 -29.18 1.07 16.13
CA VAL A 839 -28.54 -0.19 15.75
C VAL A 839 -28.85 -1.27 16.79
N VAL A 840 -29.03 -2.51 16.33
CA VAL A 840 -29.25 -3.69 17.15
C VAL A 840 -28.02 -4.59 17.00
N ILE A 841 -27.33 -4.87 18.11
CA ILE A 841 -26.20 -5.78 18.20
C ILE A 841 -26.69 -7.11 18.81
N ARG A 842 -26.45 -8.22 18.14
CA ARG A 842 -26.83 -9.58 18.54
C ARG A 842 -25.71 -10.36 19.19
#